data_bfe57f203bd188b2dde734c082845d88
#
_entry.id   bfe57f203bd188b2dde734c082845d88
#
_cell.length_a   1.000
_cell.length_b   1.000
_cell.length_c   1.000
_cell.angle_alpha   90.00
_cell.angle_beta   90.00
_cell.angle_gamma   90.00
#
_symmetry.space_group_name_H-M   'P 1'
#
loop_
_entity.id
_entity.type
_entity.pdbx_description
1 polymer ?
#
loop_
_entity_poly.entity_id
_entity_poly.type
_entity_poly.pdbx_seq_one_letter_code
_entity_poly.pdbx_strand_id
1 'polypeptide(L)'
;MVKVESKGYRKKRILFFLKRLKINWKIYYKSGYGKAGFYLVLFFVIMTALSPVLTFHDPMNFIAPLEDTYTAQQELNMLLPSYLNYNSTQLSTTSVNSEGSYLLFTNSANGTIYGIGLGATSETPKGKIINLAYLNIPSSYNVFPVSVYPISKYLSFISSGYSTITYTTYFVIGATNGANSLIYTGEVWWTGATWGSGNPYVKHIIKIEIPGKLIYSPELNSIQLSESPPAWIPFDNMSASSMGFMPGMIIALTEENGEYNLSSYYLNSNTLAWYNILPNNGIPTTPVPYGVFFSPGKVYGSEIIIGRGTHIMAYSLLSGKLRWNTNLPYPINLKATPTIPLDYQLSPNSYNMVFIALNNIYGVYGVYLSNGTLVDIYNVGAPITSMTSSLGSSGFPSYLLVTTNNEIFSIGGIGKLKGTFTIASSDGLLTYTPLYIADKTAAIFNTNLGLMLEIQAQLGKDSAEWSVHFNSNYLPIKQPILFRNAETGRSSIAFITNNGYFNMYASSGVDKNPIPPTLNSPSGNIYLLGTNSDGNDLWSQLIASFPTDWLFGITVAIGVMVIAVLAAMLVGYSGPIVSSVVETVSLVVYLIPGLALLIALASVLGASMLNIVIILTIIGWPFTTLTLIGVVRQIKARTFVEAAKVSGSSTWQILYKHMMPNMTPLLVYFLALAIGGAVAGVATLQFLGLAPLTIPTWGGMLQPIFNNFFLAAQAPWWVLPPSIILTAFIMAFIFISRGLDEVVNPRIRRQ
;
A
#
# COMPACT_ATOMS: atom_id res chain seq x y z
N MET A 1 -11.14 -18.61 68.70
CA MET A 1 -9.67 -18.55 68.77
C MET A 1 -8.93 -18.83 67.45
N VAL A 2 -9.36 -19.74 66.58
CA VAL A 2 -8.65 -20.10 65.33
C VAL A 2 -8.54 -18.96 64.29
N LYS A 3 -9.46 -18.00 64.25
CA LYS A 3 -9.42 -16.87 63.25
C LYS A 3 -8.41 -15.77 63.59
N VAL A 4 -8.00 -15.62 64.85
CA VAL A 4 -7.05 -14.59 65.29
C VAL A 4 -5.59 -15.03 65.03
N GLU A 5 -5.29 -16.32 65.18
CA GLU A 5 -3.97 -16.89 64.84
C GLU A 5 -3.66 -16.80 63.34
N SER A 6 -4.67 -16.94 62.46
CA SER A 6 -4.48 -16.87 61.00
C SER A 6 -4.06 -15.46 60.51
N LYS A 7 -4.56 -14.39 61.15
CA LYS A 7 -4.18 -13.00 60.80
C LYS A 7 -2.72 -12.68 61.20
N GLY A 8 -2.28 -13.16 62.36
CA GLY A 8 -0.88 -12.99 62.84
C GLY A 8 0.13 -13.74 61.95
N TYR A 9 -0.22 -14.93 61.51
CA TYR A 9 0.62 -15.73 60.59
C TYR A 9 0.74 -15.10 59.20
N ARG A 10 -0.37 -14.58 58.61
CA ARG A 10 -0.36 -13.85 57.34
C ARG A 10 0.53 -12.59 57.41
N LYS A 11 0.44 -11.83 58.50
CA LYS A 11 1.24 -10.61 58.72
C LYS A 11 2.74 -10.93 58.82
N LYS A 12 3.11 -11.98 59.56
CA LYS A 12 4.50 -12.46 59.65
C LYS A 12 5.04 -12.97 58.30
N ARG A 13 4.23 -13.64 57.49
CA ARG A 13 4.60 -14.13 56.17
C ARG A 13 4.83 -12.99 55.18
N ILE A 14 3.99 -11.94 55.20
CA ILE A 14 4.15 -10.74 54.38
C ILE A 14 5.44 -9.99 54.81
N LEU A 15 5.68 -9.83 56.09
CA LEU A 15 6.89 -9.19 56.62
C LEU A 15 8.17 -9.94 56.23
N PHE A 16 8.14 -11.26 56.27
CA PHE A 16 9.27 -12.10 55.84
C PHE A 16 9.50 -11.99 54.32
N PHE A 17 8.44 -11.98 53.55
CA PHE A 17 8.51 -11.77 52.08
C PHE A 17 9.11 -10.39 51.75
N LEU A 18 8.63 -9.32 52.38
CA LEU A 18 9.16 -7.96 52.20
C LEU A 18 10.64 -7.85 52.66
N LYS A 19 11.03 -8.52 53.74
CA LYS A 19 12.44 -8.55 54.18
C LYS A 19 13.32 -9.28 53.15
N ARG A 20 12.84 -10.38 52.58
CA ARG A 20 13.54 -11.13 51.52
C ARG A 20 13.64 -10.30 50.23
N LEU A 21 12.58 -9.60 49.86
CA LEU A 21 12.54 -8.67 48.71
C LEU A 21 13.57 -7.55 48.90
N LYS A 22 13.62 -6.94 50.08
CA LYS A 22 14.60 -5.88 50.42
C LYS A 22 16.06 -6.38 50.32
N ILE A 23 16.33 -7.61 50.76
CA ILE A 23 17.65 -8.24 50.65
C ILE A 23 18.01 -8.50 49.20
N ASN A 24 17.08 -9.09 48.40
CA ASN A 24 17.30 -9.36 46.97
C ASN A 24 17.51 -8.06 46.21
N TRP A 25 16.72 -7.02 46.51
CA TRP A 25 16.89 -5.68 45.94
C TRP A 25 18.26 -5.07 46.25
N LYS A 26 18.73 -5.20 47.48
CA LYS A 26 20.06 -4.69 47.90
C LYS A 26 21.19 -5.41 47.15
N ILE A 27 21.05 -6.71 46.86
CA ILE A 27 21.99 -7.50 46.08
C ILE A 27 21.95 -7.06 44.63
N TYR A 28 20.77 -7.02 44.03
CA TYR A 28 20.54 -6.57 42.68
C TYR A 28 21.12 -5.18 42.38
N TYR A 29 20.86 -4.23 43.30
CA TYR A 29 21.32 -2.85 43.15
C TYR A 29 22.83 -2.69 43.45
N LYS A 30 23.49 -3.69 44.05
CA LYS A 30 24.95 -3.69 44.23
C LYS A 30 25.68 -4.05 42.94
N SER A 31 25.04 -4.80 42.06
CA SER A 31 25.55 -5.15 40.72
C SER A 31 25.59 -3.93 39.82
N GLY A 32 26.67 -3.77 39.04
CA GLY A 32 26.80 -2.74 38.00
C GLY A 32 25.73 -2.88 36.91
N TYR A 33 25.48 -4.11 36.48
CA TYR A 33 24.44 -4.43 35.51
C TYR A 33 23.02 -4.15 36.08
N GLY A 34 22.79 -4.52 37.36
CA GLY A 34 21.51 -4.25 38.01
C GLY A 34 21.19 -2.75 38.11
N LYS A 35 22.18 -1.92 38.45
CA LYS A 35 22.02 -0.46 38.44
C LYS A 35 21.73 0.06 37.05
N ALA A 36 22.55 -0.32 36.07
CA ALA A 36 22.38 0.14 34.67
C ALA A 36 21.00 -0.25 34.11
N GLY A 37 20.58 -1.51 34.28
CA GLY A 37 19.28 -1.99 33.86
C GLY A 37 18.13 -1.26 34.54
N PHE A 38 18.25 -1.00 35.89
CA PHE A 38 17.23 -0.26 36.61
C PHE A 38 17.06 1.18 36.13
N TYR A 39 18.16 1.91 35.95
CA TYR A 39 18.06 3.29 35.45
C TYR A 39 17.56 3.37 34.01
N LEU A 40 17.98 2.43 33.11
CA LEU A 40 17.46 2.37 31.78
C LEU A 40 15.95 2.09 31.77
N VAL A 41 15.47 1.10 32.51
CA VAL A 41 14.03 0.82 32.59
C VAL A 41 13.28 1.99 33.21
N LEU A 42 13.82 2.63 34.26
CA LEU A 42 13.23 3.82 34.82
C LEU A 42 13.10 4.95 33.79
N PHE A 43 14.14 5.15 32.99
CA PHE A 43 14.09 6.10 31.85
C PHE A 43 12.94 5.76 30.91
N PHE A 44 12.81 4.49 30.47
CA PHE A 44 11.74 4.08 29.57
C PHE A 44 10.34 4.23 30.21
N VAL A 45 10.18 3.96 31.48
CA VAL A 45 8.91 4.17 32.22
C VAL A 45 8.56 5.65 32.27
N ILE A 46 9.54 6.51 32.58
CA ILE A 46 9.34 7.96 32.60
C ILE A 46 8.96 8.47 31.22
N MET A 47 9.67 8.06 30.18
CA MET A 47 9.36 8.46 28.82
C MET A 47 7.98 7.98 28.37
N THR A 48 7.57 6.76 28.76
CA THR A 48 6.21 6.27 28.51
C THR A 48 5.16 7.14 29.20
N ALA A 49 5.38 7.54 30.45
CA ALA A 49 4.47 8.41 31.19
C ALA A 49 4.40 9.84 30.62
N LEU A 50 5.52 10.34 30.10
CA LEU A 50 5.61 11.67 29.49
C LEU A 50 5.22 11.69 28.00
N SER A 51 5.05 10.54 27.36
CA SER A 51 4.75 10.43 25.93
C SER A 51 3.60 11.33 25.48
N PRO A 52 2.43 11.41 26.16
CA PRO A 52 1.33 12.27 25.71
C PRO A 52 1.65 13.78 25.73
N VAL A 53 2.63 14.19 26.55
CA VAL A 53 3.02 15.60 26.70
C VAL A 53 4.15 15.96 25.73
N LEU A 54 5.04 15.02 25.45
CA LEU A 54 6.23 15.23 24.61
C LEU A 54 5.98 14.95 23.13
N THR A 55 4.83 14.42 22.75
CA THR A 55 4.42 14.25 21.34
C THR A 55 3.82 15.56 20.84
N PHE A 56 4.56 16.28 20.01
CA PHE A 56 4.15 17.61 19.54
C PHE A 56 3.21 17.55 18.35
N HIS A 57 3.39 16.53 17.52
CA HIS A 57 2.60 16.29 16.32
C HIS A 57 1.91 14.92 16.39
N ASP A 58 0.89 14.69 15.58
CA ASP A 58 0.32 13.34 15.42
C ASP A 58 1.37 12.43 14.77
N PRO A 59 1.82 11.36 15.46
CA PRO A 59 2.93 10.55 14.99
C PRO A 59 2.62 9.73 13.73
N MET A 60 1.36 9.58 13.39
CA MET A 60 0.92 8.78 12.24
C MET A 60 0.41 9.63 11.08
N ASN A 61 0.19 10.90 11.29
CA ASN A 61 -0.08 11.81 10.20
C ASN A 61 1.24 12.26 9.56
N PHE A 62 1.22 12.41 8.26
CA PHE A 62 2.26 13.04 7.46
C PHE A 62 2.22 14.55 7.74
N ILE A 63 2.88 15.01 8.77
CA ILE A 63 2.66 16.34 9.38
C ILE A 63 3.73 17.36 9.06
N ALA A 64 4.77 17.00 8.38
CA ALA A 64 5.42 18.09 7.71
C ALA A 64 4.33 18.73 6.83
N PRO A 65 3.91 19.98 7.05
CA PRO A 65 2.97 20.58 6.13
C PRO A 65 3.52 20.34 4.75
N LEU A 66 2.68 19.96 3.82
CA LEU A 66 3.09 19.60 2.47
C LEU A 66 3.88 20.72 1.81
N GLU A 67 3.65 21.98 2.23
CA GLU A 67 4.47 23.15 1.90
C GLU A 67 5.94 23.05 2.36
N ASP A 68 6.23 22.34 3.44
CA ASP A 68 7.61 22.10 3.90
C ASP A 68 8.27 20.91 3.18
N THR A 69 7.48 19.93 2.75
CA THR A 69 7.99 18.68 2.22
C THR A 69 7.98 18.60 0.70
N TYR A 70 7.02 19.26 0.05
CA TYR A 70 6.86 19.24 -1.39
C TYR A 70 6.74 20.64 -1.98
N THR A 71 7.32 20.83 -3.16
CA THR A 71 7.12 22.01 -3.99
C THR A 71 6.79 21.58 -5.39
N ALA A 72 5.80 22.20 -6.01
CA ALA A 72 5.49 21.95 -7.40
C ALA A 72 6.72 22.27 -8.26
N GLN A 73 7.17 21.29 -9.04
CA GLN A 73 8.30 21.45 -9.94
C GLN A 73 7.82 21.37 -11.39
N GLN A 74 8.03 22.47 -12.13
CA GLN A 74 7.85 22.47 -13.57
C GLN A 74 9.01 21.72 -14.22
N GLU A 75 8.70 20.58 -14.88
CA GLU A 75 9.70 19.76 -15.55
C GLU A 75 9.96 20.21 -16.98
N LEU A 76 8.91 20.69 -17.66
CA LEU A 76 8.99 21.17 -19.03
C LEU A 76 7.94 22.26 -19.28
N ASN A 77 8.34 23.31 -20.00
CA ASN A 77 7.44 24.30 -20.56
C ASN A 77 7.96 24.66 -21.97
N MET A 78 7.20 24.27 -22.98
CA MET A 78 7.61 24.53 -24.37
C MET A 78 6.44 25.01 -25.22
N LEU A 79 6.68 25.97 -26.08
CA LEU A 79 5.71 26.37 -27.08
C LEU A 79 5.63 25.28 -28.16
N LEU A 80 4.42 24.79 -28.41
CA LEU A 80 4.21 23.83 -29.50
C LEU A 80 4.45 24.51 -30.87
N PRO A 81 5.09 23.80 -31.83
CA PRO A 81 5.28 24.34 -33.16
C PRO A 81 3.96 24.72 -33.83
N SER A 82 3.96 25.77 -34.63
CA SER A 82 2.76 26.31 -35.30
C SER A 82 2.03 25.35 -36.22
N TYR A 83 2.73 24.34 -36.77
CA TYR A 83 2.13 23.29 -37.58
C TYR A 83 1.27 22.31 -36.75
N LEU A 84 1.43 22.32 -35.43
CA LEU A 84 0.54 21.61 -34.50
C LEU A 84 -0.53 22.60 -34.05
N ASN A 85 -1.73 22.44 -34.61
CA ASN A 85 -2.86 23.21 -34.09
C ASN A 85 -3.19 22.72 -32.67
N TYR A 86 -2.79 23.45 -31.66
CA TYR A 86 -2.95 23.05 -30.26
C TYR A 86 -4.41 22.84 -29.86
N ASN A 87 -5.37 23.53 -30.47
CA ASN A 87 -6.80 23.32 -30.24
C ASN A 87 -7.29 21.95 -30.70
N SER A 88 -6.63 21.37 -31.70
CA SER A 88 -6.92 20.03 -32.24
C SER A 88 -5.98 18.95 -31.72
N THR A 89 -4.96 19.30 -30.96
CA THR A 89 -4.00 18.37 -30.39
C THR A 89 -4.57 17.73 -29.12
N GLN A 90 -4.47 16.41 -29.02
CA GLN A 90 -4.96 15.62 -27.89
C GLN A 90 -3.84 14.72 -27.36
N LEU A 91 -3.62 14.79 -26.05
CA LEU A 91 -2.65 13.93 -25.36
C LEU A 91 -3.22 12.52 -25.17
N SER A 92 -2.34 11.53 -25.08
CA SER A 92 -2.73 10.17 -24.73
C SER A 92 -3.35 10.12 -23.34
N THR A 93 -4.35 9.27 -23.16
CA THR A 93 -5.02 9.07 -21.87
C THR A 93 -4.22 8.19 -20.91
N THR A 94 -3.24 7.45 -21.42
CA THR A 94 -2.36 6.57 -20.65
C THR A 94 -0.90 6.82 -21.02
N SER A 95 0.00 6.63 -20.07
CA SER A 95 1.44 6.77 -20.32
C SER A 95 1.96 5.64 -21.19
N VAL A 96 2.87 6.01 -22.08
CA VAL A 96 3.63 5.07 -22.88
C VAL A 96 4.71 4.45 -22.00
N ASN A 97 4.37 3.42 -21.26
CA ASN A 97 5.33 2.65 -20.48
C ASN A 97 5.88 3.33 -19.18
N SER A 98 6.06 2.55 -18.15
CA SER A 98 6.71 2.96 -16.89
C SER A 98 8.20 3.33 -17.05
N GLU A 99 8.79 3.04 -18.22
CA GLU A 99 10.18 3.36 -18.59
C GLU A 99 10.20 4.22 -19.86
N GLY A 100 9.05 4.76 -20.31
CA GLY A 100 8.88 5.47 -21.58
C GLY A 100 9.63 6.78 -21.67
N SER A 101 10.39 6.91 -22.76
CA SER A 101 11.07 8.15 -23.11
C SER A 101 10.21 9.12 -23.90
N TYR A 102 8.97 8.76 -24.18
CA TYR A 102 8.05 9.56 -25.02
C TYR A 102 6.62 9.55 -24.51
N LEU A 103 6.00 10.71 -24.62
CA LEU A 103 4.56 10.85 -24.49
C LEU A 103 3.94 10.90 -25.89
N LEU A 104 2.93 10.07 -26.15
CA LEU A 104 2.21 10.09 -27.41
C LEU A 104 1.07 11.10 -27.39
N PHE A 105 0.83 11.74 -28.55
CA PHE A 105 -0.34 12.57 -28.76
C PHE A 105 -0.80 12.52 -30.22
N THR A 106 -2.05 12.86 -30.43
CA THR A 106 -2.64 12.90 -31.78
C THR A 106 -3.06 14.30 -32.16
N ASN A 107 -2.88 14.61 -33.43
CA ASN A 107 -3.52 15.77 -34.03
C ASN A 107 -4.89 15.34 -34.60
N SER A 108 -5.97 15.86 -34.02
CA SER A 108 -7.34 15.51 -34.43
C SER A 108 -7.72 16.00 -35.83
N ALA A 109 -6.92 16.88 -36.44
CA ALA A 109 -7.21 17.39 -37.78
C ALA A 109 -6.80 16.41 -38.89
N ASN A 110 -5.79 15.58 -38.70
CA ASN A 110 -5.23 14.70 -39.73
C ASN A 110 -4.87 13.29 -39.25
N GLY A 111 -5.09 12.98 -37.97
CA GLY A 111 -4.77 11.68 -37.38
C GLY A 111 -3.28 11.36 -37.27
N THR A 112 -2.40 12.36 -37.35
CA THR A 112 -0.97 12.14 -37.20
C THR A 112 -0.65 11.85 -35.73
N ILE A 113 0.16 10.82 -35.48
CA ILE A 113 0.65 10.46 -34.16
C ILE A 113 2.05 11.07 -33.97
N TYR A 114 2.21 11.80 -32.90
CA TYR A 114 3.47 12.38 -32.49
C TYR A 114 3.93 11.82 -31.15
N GLY A 115 5.24 11.84 -30.94
CA GLY A 115 5.84 11.59 -29.62
C GLY A 115 6.61 12.79 -29.14
N ILE A 116 6.50 13.14 -27.86
CA ILE A 116 7.33 14.15 -27.18
C ILE A 116 8.35 13.42 -26.32
N GLY A 117 9.64 13.72 -26.54
CA GLY A 117 10.72 13.17 -25.73
C GLY A 117 10.66 13.68 -24.28
N LEU A 118 10.82 12.77 -23.32
CA LEU A 118 10.75 13.06 -21.89
C LEU A 118 12.14 13.18 -21.23
N GLY A 119 13.23 12.97 -21.99
CA GLY A 119 14.59 13.24 -21.51
C GLY A 119 15.32 12.04 -20.91
N ALA A 120 14.79 10.83 -20.97
CA ALA A 120 15.40 9.66 -20.34
C ALA A 120 16.72 9.20 -21.00
N THR A 121 17.00 9.63 -22.24
CA THR A 121 18.22 9.26 -22.97
C THR A 121 18.74 10.43 -23.81
N SER A 122 20.03 10.37 -24.22
CA SER A 122 20.64 11.37 -25.11
C SER A 122 19.97 11.43 -26.49
N GLU A 123 19.33 10.35 -26.95
CA GLU A 123 18.64 10.27 -28.24
C GLU A 123 17.18 10.77 -28.15
N THR A 124 16.65 10.89 -26.94
CA THR A 124 15.31 11.38 -26.63
C THR A 124 15.34 12.66 -25.81
N PRO A 125 15.95 13.74 -26.34
CA PRO A 125 16.07 14.97 -25.55
C PRO A 125 14.68 15.48 -25.18
N LYS A 126 14.60 16.02 -23.98
CA LYS A 126 13.39 16.58 -23.39
C LYS A 126 12.77 17.64 -24.31
N GLY A 127 11.50 17.46 -24.61
CA GLY A 127 10.76 18.37 -25.51
C GLY A 127 10.96 18.11 -27.02
N LYS A 128 11.75 17.13 -27.44
CA LYS A 128 11.87 16.80 -28.88
C LYS A 128 10.58 16.18 -29.38
N ILE A 129 9.99 16.79 -30.41
CA ILE A 129 8.79 16.26 -31.07
C ILE A 129 9.22 15.41 -32.26
N ILE A 130 8.64 14.21 -32.34
CA ILE A 130 8.89 13.23 -33.39
C ILE A 130 7.55 12.88 -34.05
N ASN A 131 7.52 12.83 -35.37
CA ASN A 131 6.39 12.31 -36.14
C ASN A 131 6.56 10.78 -36.18
N LEU A 132 5.59 10.05 -35.65
CA LEU A 132 5.63 8.58 -35.55
C LEU A 132 4.86 7.91 -36.68
N ALA A 133 3.66 8.39 -36.97
CA ALA A 133 2.82 7.84 -38.04
C ALA A 133 1.81 8.84 -38.55
N TYR A 134 1.54 8.74 -39.83
CA TYR A 134 0.46 9.46 -40.51
C TYR A 134 -0.62 8.44 -40.91
N LEU A 135 -1.79 8.52 -40.28
CA LEU A 135 -2.86 7.53 -40.45
C LEU A 135 -3.73 7.82 -41.66
N ASN A 136 -3.57 8.97 -42.33
CA ASN A 136 -4.33 9.39 -43.48
C ASN A 136 -5.85 9.35 -43.27
N ILE A 137 -6.30 9.85 -42.10
CA ILE A 137 -7.71 9.94 -41.74
C ILE A 137 -8.35 11.07 -42.56
N PRO A 138 -9.47 10.83 -43.26
CA PRO A 138 -10.15 11.86 -44.02
C PRO A 138 -10.57 13.04 -43.13
N SER A 139 -10.48 14.27 -43.63
CA SER A 139 -10.80 15.51 -42.90
C SER A 139 -12.26 15.62 -42.44
N SER A 140 -13.16 14.78 -43.02
CA SER A 140 -14.55 14.68 -42.57
C SER A 140 -14.74 13.91 -41.27
N TYR A 141 -13.68 13.27 -40.74
CA TYR A 141 -13.72 12.51 -39.52
C TYR A 141 -13.17 13.31 -38.32
N ASN A 142 -13.88 13.26 -37.22
CA ASN A 142 -13.38 13.74 -35.92
C ASN A 142 -12.57 12.65 -35.28
N VAL A 143 -11.32 12.93 -34.91
CA VAL A 143 -10.39 11.98 -34.33
C VAL A 143 -10.46 12.07 -32.80
N PHE A 144 -10.55 10.92 -32.14
CA PHE A 144 -10.47 10.79 -30.69
C PHE A 144 -9.01 10.76 -30.19
N PRO A 145 -8.77 11.00 -28.88
CA PRO A 145 -7.45 10.83 -28.28
C PRO A 145 -6.91 9.41 -28.50
N VAL A 146 -5.60 9.31 -28.67
CA VAL A 146 -4.94 8.02 -28.71
C VAL A 146 -5.03 7.34 -27.34
N SER A 147 -5.50 6.10 -27.30
CA SER A 147 -5.40 5.23 -26.15
C SER A 147 -4.18 4.34 -26.32
N VAL A 148 -3.39 4.18 -25.26
CA VAL A 148 -2.11 3.48 -25.30
C VAL A 148 -2.07 2.42 -24.22
N TYR A 149 -1.55 1.25 -24.57
CA TYR A 149 -1.35 0.15 -23.62
C TYR A 149 0.08 -0.38 -23.70
N PRO A 150 0.88 -0.30 -22.62
CA PRO A 150 2.23 -0.83 -22.58
C PRO A 150 2.19 -2.35 -22.49
N ILE A 151 2.69 -3.05 -23.49
CA ILE A 151 2.83 -4.50 -23.47
C ILE A 151 4.27 -4.89 -23.71
N SER A 152 4.97 -5.23 -22.69
CA SER A 152 6.19 -6.05 -22.70
C SER A 152 7.52 -5.44 -23.13
N LYS A 153 8.50 -5.88 -22.38
CA LYS A 153 9.94 -5.74 -22.59
C LYS A 153 10.44 -7.01 -23.27
N TYR A 154 10.92 -6.92 -24.51
CA TYR A 154 11.58 -8.03 -25.19
C TYR A 154 13.10 -7.93 -25.04
N LEU A 155 13.70 -8.98 -24.54
CA LEU A 155 15.15 -9.18 -24.61
C LEU A 155 15.47 -10.01 -25.84
N SER A 156 16.01 -9.40 -26.90
CA SER A 156 16.61 -10.15 -28.00
C SER A 156 18.11 -10.28 -27.77
N PHE A 157 18.58 -11.52 -27.67
CA PHE A 157 20.03 -11.81 -27.65
C PHE A 157 20.53 -11.86 -29.08
N ILE A 158 21.43 -10.94 -29.43
CA ILE A 158 22.19 -11.03 -30.68
C ILE A 158 23.48 -11.80 -30.37
N SER A 159 23.90 -12.65 -31.29
CA SER A 159 25.08 -13.54 -31.18
C SER A 159 26.44 -12.86 -30.95
N SER A 160 26.48 -11.54 -30.80
CA SER A 160 27.65 -10.70 -30.53
C SER A 160 27.82 -10.25 -29.09
N GLY A 161 27.06 -10.79 -28.14
CA GLY A 161 27.23 -10.49 -26.71
C GLY A 161 26.57 -9.20 -26.19
N TYR A 162 25.85 -8.45 -27.01
CA TYR A 162 25.04 -7.30 -26.59
C TYR A 162 23.57 -7.67 -26.59
N SER A 163 22.89 -7.47 -25.47
CA SER A 163 21.44 -7.61 -25.37
C SER A 163 20.76 -6.30 -25.83
N THR A 164 20.02 -6.35 -26.91
CA THR A 164 19.09 -5.26 -27.28
C THR A 164 17.76 -5.49 -26.59
N ILE A 165 17.30 -4.49 -25.85
CA ILE A 165 15.97 -4.50 -25.26
C ILE A 165 15.02 -3.79 -26.23
N THR A 166 13.99 -4.49 -26.67
CA THR A 166 12.94 -3.91 -27.51
C THR A 166 11.70 -3.69 -26.65
N TYR A 167 11.18 -2.47 -26.68
CA TYR A 167 9.93 -2.12 -26.03
C TYR A 167 8.83 -2.01 -27.07
N THR A 168 7.65 -2.52 -26.74
CA THR A 168 6.47 -2.45 -27.61
C THR A 168 5.32 -1.86 -26.82
N THR A 169 4.64 -0.91 -27.44
CA THR A 169 3.43 -0.30 -26.91
C THR A 169 2.36 -0.34 -27.98
N TYR A 170 1.19 -0.84 -27.64
CA TYR A 170 0.05 -0.80 -28.54
C TYR A 170 -0.69 0.52 -28.40
N PHE A 171 -1.17 1.05 -29.52
CA PHE A 171 -2.06 2.20 -29.54
C PHE A 171 -3.36 1.87 -30.26
N VAL A 172 -4.42 2.56 -29.89
CA VAL A 172 -5.68 2.56 -30.62
C VAL A 172 -6.19 4.00 -30.76
N ILE A 173 -6.68 4.33 -31.96
CA ILE A 173 -7.25 5.63 -32.29
C ILE A 173 -8.59 5.40 -32.96
N GLY A 174 -9.62 6.07 -32.45
CA GLY A 174 -10.93 6.12 -33.09
C GLY A 174 -11.11 7.40 -33.86
N ALA A 175 -11.87 7.33 -34.94
CA ALA A 175 -12.34 8.48 -35.70
C ALA A 175 -13.77 8.25 -36.19
N THR A 176 -14.61 9.29 -36.23
CA THR A 176 -16.00 9.18 -36.70
C THR A 176 -16.42 10.38 -37.56
N ASN A 177 -17.23 10.12 -38.57
CA ASN A 177 -17.85 11.18 -39.36
C ASN A 177 -19.36 11.35 -39.05
N GLY A 178 -19.84 10.67 -37.99
CA GLY A 178 -21.24 10.68 -37.61
C GLY A 178 -22.09 9.54 -38.16
N ALA A 179 -21.71 8.96 -39.29
CA ALA A 179 -22.40 7.81 -39.90
C ALA A 179 -21.56 6.53 -39.85
N ASN A 180 -20.25 6.65 -40.02
CA ASN A 180 -19.29 5.56 -39.95
C ASN A 180 -18.14 5.93 -39.02
N SER A 181 -17.47 4.92 -38.50
CA SER A 181 -16.29 5.08 -37.64
C SER A 181 -15.12 4.24 -38.14
N LEU A 182 -13.93 4.73 -37.86
CA LEU A 182 -12.67 4.09 -38.18
C LEU A 182 -11.91 3.87 -36.88
N ILE A 183 -11.37 2.68 -36.71
CA ILE A 183 -10.43 2.41 -35.62
C ILE A 183 -9.09 2.04 -36.28
N TYR A 184 -8.05 2.71 -35.84
CA TYR A 184 -6.68 2.39 -36.19
C TYR A 184 -5.99 1.84 -34.97
N THR A 185 -5.31 0.72 -35.11
CA THR A 185 -4.45 0.14 -34.10
C THR A 185 -3.09 -0.16 -34.70
N GLY A 186 -2.07 -0.18 -33.85
CA GLY A 186 -0.72 -0.47 -34.29
C GLY A 186 0.23 -0.57 -33.07
N GLU A 187 1.48 -0.81 -33.40
CA GLU A 187 2.55 -1.00 -32.40
C GLU A 187 3.58 0.11 -32.54
N VAL A 188 3.93 0.73 -31.41
CA VAL A 188 5.09 1.62 -31.33
C VAL A 188 6.26 0.82 -30.79
N TRP A 189 7.31 0.70 -31.57
CA TRP A 189 8.51 -0.05 -31.25
C TRP A 189 9.68 0.91 -31.05
N TRP A 190 10.52 0.65 -30.06
CA TRP A 190 11.84 1.25 -29.94
C TRP A 190 12.85 0.23 -29.42
N THR A 191 14.05 0.30 -30.00
CA THR A 191 15.15 -0.60 -29.67
C THR A 191 16.30 0.19 -29.06
N GLY A 192 16.89 -0.31 -28.00
CA GLY A 192 18.08 0.31 -27.39
C GLY A 192 19.00 -0.71 -26.79
N ALA A 193 20.32 -0.45 -26.87
CA ALA A 193 21.30 -1.15 -26.07
C ALA A 193 21.22 -0.59 -24.65
N THR A 194 20.70 -1.35 -23.72
CA THR A 194 20.64 -1.12 -22.28
C THR A 194 19.60 -0.13 -21.74
N TRP A 195 19.05 0.85 -22.46
CA TRP A 195 18.05 1.82 -21.94
C TRP A 195 17.34 2.59 -23.06
N GLY A 196 16.81 1.93 -24.07
CA GLY A 196 15.90 2.54 -25.03
C GLY A 196 16.50 3.67 -25.87
N SER A 197 17.67 3.49 -26.47
CA SER A 197 18.41 4.52 -27.19
C SER A 197 18.00 4.71 -28.67
N GLY A 198 16.95 4.05 -29.16
CA GLY A 198 16.49 4.19 -30.54
C GLY A 198 15.30 5.15 -30.69
N ASN A 199 15.19 5.83 -31.85
CA ASN A 199 13.97 6.56 -32.19
C ASN A 199 12.79 5.57 -32.30
N PRO A 200 11.63 5.87 -31.72
CA PRO A 200 10.45 5.04 -31.85
C PRO A 200 9.95 5.05 -33.31
N TYR A 201 9.39 3.93 -33.75
CA TYR A 201 8.77 3.78 -35.04
C TYR A 201 7.51 2.92 -34.93
N VAL A 202 6.57 3.12 -35.82
CA VAL A 202 5.28 2.41 -35.81
C VAL A 202 5.33 1.23 -36.79
N LYS A 203 4.79 0.09 -36.34
CA LYS A 203 4.60 -1.13 -37.13
C LYS A 203 3.15 -1.60 -37.08
N HIS A 204 2.80 -2.44 -38.03
CA HIS A 204 1.57 -3.23 -38.08
C HIS A 204 0.29 -2.38 -37.88
N ILE A 205 0.18 -1.26 -38.63
CA ILE A 205 -1.04 -0.46 -38.60
C ILE A 205 -2.19 -1.26 -39.20
N ILE A 206 -3.24 -1.49 -38.43
CA ILE A 206 -4.46 -2.14 -38.80
C ILE A 206 -5.59 -1.11 -38.82
N LYS A 207 -6.40 -1.11 -39.85
CA LYS A 207 -7.59 -0.27 -39.98
C LYS A 207 -8.83 -1.14 -39.88
N ILE A 208 -9.75 -0.77 -39.00
CA ILE A 208 -11.06 -1.40 -38.82
C ILE A 208 -12.13 -0.37 -39.16
N GLU A 209 -13.05 -0.73 -40.05
CA GLU A 209 -14.22 0.10 -40.38
C GLU A 209 -15.44 -0.43 -39.64
N ILE A 210 -16.12 0.45 -38.94
CA ILE A 210 -17.26 0.10 -38.08
C ILE A 210 -18.46 0.97 -38.50
N PRO A 211 -19.64 0.38 -38.69
CA PRO A 211 -20.86 1.14 -38.91
C PRO A 211 -21.25 1.92 -37.65
N GLY A 212 -21.91 3.05 -37.83
CA GLY A 212 -22.37 3.90 -36.75
C GLY A 212 -21.34 4.92 -36.26
N LYS A 213 -21.82 5.84 -35.46
CA LYS A 213 -21.04 6.92 -34.87
C LYS A 213 -20.37 6.43 -33.57
N LEU A 214 -19.07 6.50 -33.47
CA LEU A 214 -18.33 6.24 -32.26
C LEU A 214 -18.64 7.30 -31.20
N ILE A 215 -19.02 6.89 -30.00
CA ILE A 215 -19.46 7.77 -28.92
C ILE A 215 -18.32 8.18 -28.01
N TYR A 216 -17.41 7.25 -27.72
CA TYR A 216 -16.23 7.47 -26.89
C TYR A 216 -14.96 6.99 -27.61
N SER A 217 -13.81 7.40 -27.12
CA SER A 217 -12.53 6.82 -27.55
C SER A 217 -12.57 5.30 -27.38
N PRO A 218 -12.12 4.52 -28.36
CA PRO A 218 -12.03 3.08 -28.20
C PRO A 218 -11.08 2.74 -27.05
N GLU A 219 -11.49 1.83 -26.19
CA GLU A 219 -10.69 1.34 -25.08
C GLU A 219 -9.89 0.11 -25.48
N LEU A 220 -8.63 0.10 -25.10
CA LEU A 220 -7.75 -1.04 -25.28
C LEU A 220 -7.62 -1.79 -23.95
N ASN A 221 -7.95 -3.06 -23.94
CA ASN A 221 -7.75 -3.91 -22.78
C ASN A 221 -6.94 -5.13 -23.14
N SER A 222 -5.91 -5.39 -22.37
CA SER A 222 -5.21 -6.67 -22.40
C SER A 222 -5.22 -7.27 -21.00
N ILE A 223 -5.35 -8.56 -20.94
CA ILE A 223 -5.26 -9.29 -19.69
C ILE A 223 -3.79 -9.31 -19.26
N GLN A 224 -3.46 -8.53 -18.27
CA GLN A 224 -2.11 -8.56 -17.69
C GLN A 224 -1.98 -9.84 -16.85
N LEU A 225 -1.16 -10.76 -17.33
CA LEU A 225 -0.70 -11.89 -16.50
C LEU A 225 0.36 -11.36 -15.55
N SER A 226 0.22 -11.65 -14.29
CA SER A 226 1.09 -11.35 -13.16
C SER A 226 2.37 -10.56 -13.42
N GLU A 227 2.85 -9.82 -12.45
CA GLU A 227 3.95 -8.84 -12.44
C GLU A 227 5.27 -9.24 -13.12
N SER A 228 5.40 -10.45 -13.64
CA SER A 228 6.56 -10.90 -14.41
C SER A 228 6.15 -12.01 -15.36
N PRO A 229 5.74 -11.69 -16.60
CA PRO A 229 5.85 -12.68 -17.65
C PRO A 229 7.32 -13.06 -17.74
N PRO A 230 7.67 -14.35 -17.91
CA PRO A 230 9.05 -14.73 -18.16
C PRO A 230 9.55 -13.91 -19.35
N ALA A 231 10.63 -13.17 -19.13
CA ALA A 231 11.12 -12.06 -19.98
C ALA A 231 11.57 -12.46 -21.40
N TRP A 232 11.23 -13.67 -21.89
CA TRP A 232 11.86 -14.27 -23.05
C TRP A 232 10.96 -15.10 -23.98
N ILE A 233 9.65 -14.88 -23.94
CA ILE A 233 8.75 -15.57 -24.88
C ILE A 233 8.15 -14.56 -25.87
N PRO A 234 8.52 -14.63 -27.18
CA PRO A 234 7.95 -13.74 -28.20
C PRO A 234 6.45 -14.01 -28.38
N PHE A 235 5.65 -12.95 -28.40
CA PHE A 235 4.21 -13.01 -28.62
C PHE A 235 3.83 -13.62 -29.98
N ASP A 236 4.69 -13.48 -30.99
CA ASP A 236 4.42 -13.92 -32.36
C ASP A 236 4.33 -15.45 -32.54
N ASN A 237 4.78 -16.25 -31.60
CA ASN A 237 4.84 -17.71 -31.71
C ASN A 237 3.96 -18.45 -30.68
N MET A 238 3.11 -17.76 -29.93
CA MET A 238 2.25 -18.41 -28.95
C MET A 238 0.83 -18.62 -29.48
N SER A 239 0.42 -19.87 -29.61
CA SER A 239 -0.99 -20.18 -29.68
C SER A 239 -1.63 -19.84 -28.34
N ALA A 240 -2.71 -19.05 -28.34
CA ALA A 240 -3.45 -18.63 -27.15
C ALA A 240 -3.87 -19.79 -26.21
N SER A 241 -3.82 -21.03 -26.71
CA SER A 241 -4.17 -22.25 -26.00
C SER A 241 -3.06 -22.82 -25.11
N SER A 242 -1.79 -22.49 -25.35
CA SER A 242 -0.68 -23.17 -24.67
C SER A 242 -0.21 -22.51 -23.35
N MET A 243 -0.55 -21.24 -23.08
CA MET A 243 -0.10 -20.53 -21.88
C MET A 243 -1.16 -19.66 -21.19
N GLY A 244 -2.44 -19.72 -21.55
CA GLY A 244 -3.47 -18.91 -20.92
C GLY A 244 -3.41 -17.40 -21.24
N PHE A 245 -2.64 -16.99 -22.26
CA PHE A 245 -2.60 -15.62 -22.76
C PHE A 245 -3.82 -15.35 -23.63
N MET A 246 -4.50 -14.24 -23.35
CA MET A 246 -5.57 -13.75 -24.21
C MET A 246 -5.06 -12.62 -25.08
N PRO A 247 -5.40 -12.59 -26.38
CA PRO A 247 -5.08 -11.48 -27.25
C PRO A 247 -5.70 -10.20 -26.66
N GLY A 248 -5.00 -9.08 -26.77
CA GLY A 248 -5.56 -7.77 -26.43
C GLY A 248 -6.86 -7.55 -27.21
N MET A 249 -7.81 -6.89 -26.59
CA MET A 249 -9.12 -6.62 -27.20
C MET A 249 -9.38 -5.11 -27.26
N ILE A 250 -9.95 -4.67 -28.36
CA ILE A 250 -10.39 -3.29 -28.56
C ILE A 250 -11.90 -3.25 -28.31
N ILE A 251 -12.33 -2.38 -27.41
CA ILE A 251 -13.73 -2.18 -27.05
C ILE A 251 -14.20 -0.89 -27.70
N ALA A 252 -15.27 -0.95 -28.46
CA ALA A 252 -15.88 0.19 -29.11
C ALA A 252 -17.37 0.27 -28.79
N LEU A 253 -17.85 1.50 -28.58
CA LEU A 253 -19.25 1.80 -28.41
C LEU A 253 -19.70 2.73 -29.55
N THR A 254 -20.62 2.27 -30.35
CA THR A 254 -21.15 3.02 -31.50
C THR A 254 -22.66 3.26 -31.35
N GLU A 255 -23.14 4.32 -32.01
CA GLU A 255 -24.56 4.64 -32.16
C GLU A 255 -24.93 4.53 -33.62
N GLU A 256 -25.94 3.74 -33.93
CA GLU A 256 -26.48 3.58 -35.27
C GLU A 256 -28.02 3.59 -35.17
N ASN A 257 -28.65 4.49 -35.91
CA ASN A 257 -30.13 4.64 -35.93
C ASN A 257 -30.79 4.76 -34.52
N GLY A 258 -30.10 5.35 -33.55
CA GLY A 258 -30.60 5.49 -32.18
C GLY A 258 -30.37 4.25 -31.28
N GLU A 259 -29.81 3.19 -31.85
CA GLU A 259 -29.36 2.03 -31.09
C GLU A 259 -27.87 2.14 -30.73
N TYR A 260 -27.51 1.64 -29.58
CA TYR A 260 -26.11 1.65 -29.11
C TYR A 260 -25.55 0.24 -29.16
N ASN A 261 -24.44 0.10 -29.84
CA ASN A 261 -23.76 -1.16 -30.10
C ASN A 261 -22.44 -1.21 -29.36
N LEU A 262 -22.31 -2.17 -28.43
CA LEU A 262 -21.04 -2.49 -27.75
C LEU A 262 -20.37 -3.62 -28.53
N SER A 263 -19.20 -3.35 -29.08
CA SER A 263 -18.44 -4.31 -29.90
C SER A 263 -17.03 -4.49 -29.39
N SER A 264 -16.48 -5.68 -29.59
CA SER A 264 -15.11 -6.00 -29.27
C SER A 264 -14.39 -6.63 -30.46
N TYR A 265 -13.16 -6.19 -30.70
CA TYR A 265 -12.29 -6.65 -31.78
C TYR A 265 -10.99 -7.19 -31.26
N TYR A 266 -10.42 -8.18 -31.92
CA TYR A 266 -9.09 -8.68 -31.55
C TYR A 266 -8.01 -7.69 -32.03
N LEU A 267 -7.07 -7.37 -31.13
CA LEU A 267 -6.02 -6.37 -31.37
C LEU A 267 -5.14 -6.70 -32.58
N ASN A 268 -4.83 -7.97 -32.78
CA ASN A 268 -3.89 -8.42 -33.82
C ASN A 268 -4.58 -8.82 -35.16
N SER A 269 -5.88 -8.64 -35.24
CA SER A 269 -6.65 -8.97 -36.44
C SER A 269 -7.84 -8.04 -36.57
N ASN A 270 -8.29 -7.77 -37.80
CA ASN A 270 -9.48 -6.96 -38.05
C ASN A 270 -10.79 -7.69 -37.69
N THR A 271 -10.71 -8.81 -36.96
CA THR A 271 -11.85 -9.67 -36.74
C THR A 271 -12.66 -9.21 -35.56
N LEU A 272 -13.96 -9.11 -35.77
CA LEU A 272 -14.93 -8.91 -34.69
C LEU A 272 -14.95 -10.16 -33.80
N ALA A 273 -14.78 -9.95 -32.51
CA ALA A 273 -14.90 -11.01 -31.53
C ALA A 273 -16.38 -11.26 -31.20
N TRP A 274 -17.07 -10.18 -30.87
CA TRP A 274 -18.53 -10.18 -30.61
C TRP A 274 -19.10 -8.77 -30.64
N TYR A 275 -20.43 -8.66 -30.78
CA TYR A 275 -21.13 -7.40 -30.58
C TYR A 275 -22.46 -7.62 -29.83
N ASN A 276 -22.95 -6.59 -29.16
CA ASN A 276 -24.21 -6.58 -28.45
C ASN A 276 -24.94 -5.26 -28.65
N ILE A 277 -26.23 -5.32 -28.89
CA ILE A 277 -27.11 -4.15 -28.88
C ILE A 277 -27.50 -3.89 -27.41
N LEU A 278 -27.19 -2.68 -26.91
CA LEU A 278 -27.55 -2.33 -25.55
C LEU A 278 -29.05 -2.03 -25.45
N PRO A 279 -29.71 -2.41 -24.34
CA PRO A 279 -31.13 -2.10 -24.11
C PRO A 279 -31.43 -0.60 -24.26
N ASN A 280 -32.60 -0.25 -24.76
CA ASN A 280 -32.96 1.12 -25.14
C ASN A 280 -33.36 1.99 -23.92
N ASN A 281 -32.39 2.61 -23.21
CA ASN A 281 -32.63 3.32 -21.95
C ASN A 281 -31.76 4.59 -21.75
N GLY A 282 -31.54 5.39 -22.80
CA GLY A 282 -30.78 6.63 -22.73
C GLY A 282 -29.34 6.50 -23.21
N ILE A 283 -28.50 7.49 -22.96
CA ILE A 283 -27.08 7.50 -23.36
C ILE A 283 -26.28 6.57 -22.42
N PRO A 284 -25.47 5.67 -22.96
CA PRO A 284 -24.62 4.82 -22.12
C PRO A 284 -23.44 5.59 -21.54
N THR A 285 -22.87 5.09 -20.42
CA THR A 285 -21.58 5.56 -19.90
C THR A 285 -20.43 5.07 -20.77
N THR A 286 -19.25 5.62 -20.57
CA THR A 286 -18.01 5.01 -21.09
C THR A 286 -17.91 3.56 -20.61
N PRO A 287 -17.62 2.59 -21.49
CA PRO A 287 -17.35 1.22 -21.08
C PRO A 287 -16.12 1.18 -20.15
N VAL A 288 -16.23 0.50 -19.03
CA VAL A 288 -15.10 0.33 -18.09
C VAL A 288 -14.66 -1.13 -18.15
N PRO A 289 -13.56 -1.45 -18.84
CA PRO A 289 -13.05 -2.80 -18.85
C PRO A 289 -12.40 -3.13 -17.49
N TYR A 290 -12.72 -4.30 -17.00
CA TYR A 290 -12.16 -4.87 -15.78
C TYR A 290 -11.33 -6.10 -16.13
N GLY A 291 -10.02 -5.99 -15.91
CA GLY A 291 -9.08 -7.09 -16.12
C GLY A 291 -8.91 -7.94 -14.87
N VAL A 292 -8.59 -9.21 -15.06
CA VAL A 292 -8.51 -10.19 -13.99
C VAL A 292 -7.11 -10.72 -13.84
N PHE A 293 -6.75 -10.98 -12.60
CA PHE A 293 -5.53 -11.65 -12.20
C PHE A 293 -5.66 -13.17 -12.31
N PHE A 294 -4.58 -13.80 -12.76
CA PHE A 294 -4.45 -15.25 -12.77
C PHE A 294 -3.71 -15.72 -11.52
N SER A 295 -4.34 -16.62 -10.78
CA SER A 295 -3.61 -17.56 -9.91
C SER A 295 -3.37 -18.84 -10.72
N PRO A 296 -2.26 -19.58 -10.53
CA PRO A 296 -2.00 -20.80 -11.28
C PRO A 296 -3.22 -21.74 -11.25
N GLY A 297 -3.87 -21.89 -12.43
CA GLY A 297 -5.00 -22.80 -12.62
C GLY A 297 -6.40 -22.20 -12.51
N LYS A 298 -6.60 -20.89 -12.24
CA LYS A 298 -7.93 -20.27 -12.23
C LYS A 298 -7.93 -18.88 -12.87
N VAL A 299 -8.80 -18.69 -13.84
CA VAL A 299 -9.14 -17.39 -14.45
C VAL A 299 -10.35 -16.83 -13.73
N TYR A 300 -10.22 -15.68 -13.10
CA TYR A 300 -11.36 -14.93 -12.54
C TYR A 300 -11.79 -13.87 -13.55
N GLY A 301 -13.06 -13.93 -14.02
CA GLY A 301 -13.71 -13.24 -15.13
C GLY A 301 -13.17 -11.85 -15.51
N SER A 302 -12.91 -11.64 -16.79
CA SER A 302 -12.71 -10.31 -17.40
C SER A 302 -14.06 -9.79 -17.83
N GLU A 303 -14.43 -8.59 -17.39
CA GLU A 303 -15.75 -8.03 -17.62
C GLU A 303 -15.64 -6.59 -18.16
N ILE A 304 -16.67 -6.17 -18.89
CA ILE A 304 -16.89 -4.79 -19.29
C ILE A 304 -18.13 -4.30 -18.56
N ILE A 305 -17.96 -3.26 -17.76
CA ILE A 305 -19.04 -2.62 -17.05
C ILE A 305 -19.53 -1.43 -17.85
N ILE A 306 -20.82 -1.35 -18.06
CA ILE A 306 -21.47 -0.23 -18.73
C ILE A 306 -22.78 0.12 -18.06
N GLY A 307 -22.98 1.42 -17.79
CA GLY A 307 -24.21 1.95 -17.26
C GLY A 307 -25.06 2.60 -18.35
N ARG A 308 -26.38 2.45 -18.29
CA ARG A 308 -27.31 3.10 -19.22
C ARG A 308 -28.65 3.38 -18.55
N GLY A 309 -29.02 4.65 -18.47
CA GLY A 309 -30.25 5.04 -17.79
C GLY A 309 -30.29 4.58 -16.33
N THR A 310 -31.24 3.73 -16.00
CA THR A 310 -31.39 3.12 -14.68
C THR A 310 -30.81 1.69 -14.60
N HIS A 311 -29.94 1.31 -15.52
CA HIS A 311 -29.33 0.00 -15.51
C HIS A 311 -27.79 0.09 -15.49
N ILE A 312 -27.17 -0.82 -14.77
CA ILE A 312 -25.73 -1.10 -14.89
C ILE A 312 -25.56 -2.57 -15.21
N MET A 313 -24.73 -2.85 -16.18
CA MET A 313 -24.58 -4.17 -16.80
C MET A 313 -23.11 -4.56 -16.85
N ALA A 314 -22.85 -5.86 -16.67
CA ALA A 314 -21.55 -6.45 -16.90
C ALA A 314 -21.62 -7.46 -18.04
N TYR A 315 -20.72 -7.33 -19.00
CA TYR A 315 -20.53 -8.25 -20.10
C TYR A 315 -19.19 -8.96 -19.99
N SER A 316 -19.15 -10.22 -20.33
CA SER A 316 -17.88 -10.93 -20.44
C SER A 316 -17.03 -10.32 -21.57
N LEU A 317 -15.81 -9.92 -21.24
CA LEU A 317 -14.86 -9.34 -22.21
C LEU A 317 -14.59 -10.28 -23.40
N LEU A 318 -14.56 -11.60 -23.16
CA LEU A 318 -14.21 -12.60 -24.15
C LEU A 318 -15.35 -12.99 -25.06
N SER A 319 -16.54 -13.19 -24.47
CA SER A 319 -17.67 -13.78 -25.19
C SER A 319 -18.81 -12.80 -25.44
N GLY A 320 -18.74 -11.60 -24.89
CA GLY A 320 -19.82 -10.61 -24.95
C GLY A 320 -21.08 -11.03 -24.18
N LYS A 321 -21.10 -12.17 -23.49
CA LYS A 321 -22.29 -12.61 -22.78
C LYS A 321 -22.57 -11.74 -21.59
N LEU A 322 -23.83 -11.33 -21.42
CA LEU A 322 -24.30 -10.63 -20.23
C LEU A 322 -24.09 -11.51 -18.99
N ARG A 323 -23.38 -11.00 -18.01
CA ARG A 323 -23.12 -11.65 -16.73
C ARG A 323 -24.21 -11.33 -15.73
N TRP A 324 -24.43 -10.04 -15.54
CA TRP A 324 -25.49 -9.53 -14.67
C TRP A 324 -25.98 -8.17 -15.19
N ASN A 325 -27.21 -7.83 -14.80
CA ASN A 325 -27.87 -6.57 -15.09
C ASN A 325 -28.60 -6.12 -13.83
N THR A 326 -28.21 -4.97 -13.28
CA THR A 326 -28.76 -4.43 -12.04
C THR A 326 -29.58 -3.22 -12.33
N ASN A 327 -30.81 -3.19 -11.82
CA ASN A 327 -31.70 -2.04 -11.89
C ASN A 327 -31.37 -1.05 -10.77
N LEU A 328 -31.17 0.19 -11.15
CA LEU A 328 -30.80 1.28 -10.26
C LEU A 328 -32.05 2.08 -9.87
N PRO A 329 -32.12 2.62 -8.64
CA PRO A 329 -33.25 3.42 -8.19
C PRO A 329 -33.40 4.76 -8.93
N TYR A 330 -32.29 5.28 -9.48
CA TYR A 330 -32.26 6.53 -10.27
C TYR A 330 -31.28 6.38 -11.44
N PRO A 331 -31.39 7.25 -12.47
CA PRO A 331 -30.47 7.23 -13.60
C PRO A 331 -29.03 7.49 -13.17
N ILE A 332 -28.11 6.80 -13.84
CA ILE A 332 -26.66 6.93 -13.61
C ILE A 332 -26.20 8.34 -14.04
N ASN A 333 -25.26 8.89 -13.30
CA ASN A 333 -24.65 10.16 -13.61
C ASN A 333 -23.57 10.01 -14.66
N LEU A 334 -23.82 10.52 -15.88
CA LEU A 334 -22.89 10.43 -17.01
C LEU A 334 -21.61 11.28 -16.83
N LYS A 335 -21.63 12.28 -15.94
CA LYS A 335 -20.45 13.12 -15.66
C LYS A 335 -19.42 12.39 -14.79
N ALA A 336 -19.89 11.50 -13.92
CA ALA A 336 -19.05 10.70 -13.04
C ALA A 336 -19.00 9.27 -13.57
N THR A 337 -17.99 8.96 -14.35
CA THR A 337 -17.79 7.62 -14.92
C THR A 337 -17.73 6.56 -13.84
N PRO A 338 -18.31 5.38 -14.07
CA PRO A 338 -18.13 4.25 -13.16
C PRO A 338 -16.65 4.00 -12.91
N THR A 339 -16.28 3.79 -11.67
CA THR A 339 -14.87 3.56 -11.30
C THR A 339 -14.71 2.28 -10.49
N ILE A 340 -13.67 1.54 -10.78
CA ILE A 340 -13.35 0.26 -10.11
C ILE A 340 -12.03 0.45 -9.38
N PRO A 341 -12.00 0.37 -8.03
CA PRO A 341 -10.76 0.33 -7.29
C PRO A 341 -10.08 -1.01 -7.56
N LEU A 342 -8.90 -0.96 -8.15
CA LEU A 342 -8.07 -2.14 -8.33
C LEU A 342 -7.35 -2.41 -7.02
N ASP A 343 -7.80 -3.41 -6.27
CA ASP A 343 -7.07 -3.92 -5.11
C ASP A 343 -6.17 -5.07 -5.57
N TYR A 344 -4.85 -4.87 -5.51
CA TYR A 344 -3.86 -5.90 -5.87
C TYR A 344 -3.78 -7.06 -4.88
N GLN A 345 -4.38 -6.92 -3.71
CA GLN A 345 -4.46 -8.02 -2.75
C GLN A 345 -5.77 -8.80 -2.95
N LEU A 346 -5.69 -9.79 -3.79
CA LEU A 346 -6.70 -10.83 -3.97
C LEU A 346 -6.87 -11.68 -2.69
N SER A 347 -7.43 -11.08 -1.66
CA SER A 347 -8.16 -11.85 -0.67
C SER A 347 -9.48 -12.28 -1.31
N PRO A 348 -9.88 -13.56 -1.25
CA PRO A 348 -11.19 -14.01 -1.78
C PRO A 348 -12.39 -13.29 -1.16
N ASN A 349 -12.16 -12.48 -0.13
CA ASN A 349 -13.15 -11.67 0.58
C ASN A 349 -12.99 -10.17 0.36
N SER A 350 -12.09 -9.69 -0.52
CA SER A 350 -11.99 -8.27 -0.85
C SER A 350 -13.19 -7.88 -1.71
N TYR A 351 -13.83 -6.78 -1.34
CA TYR A 351 -15.06 -6.27 -1.95
C TYR A 351 -14.76 -5.73 -3.34
N ASN A 352 -14.77 -6.59 -4.36
CA ASN A 352 -14.69 -6.19 -5.76
C ASN A 352 -16.02 -5.51 -6.15
N MET A 353 -16.02 -4.19 -6.12
CA MET A 353 -17.17 -3.36 -6.48
C MET A 353 -16.80 -2.37 -7.57
N VAL A 354 -17.75 -2.07 -8.42
CA VAL A 354 -17.75 -0.85 -9.23
C VAL A 354 -18.54 0.23 -8.48
N PHE A 355 -17.96 1.43 -8.36
CA PHE A 355 -18.64 2.58 -7.79
C PHE A 355 -19.31 3.41 -8.88
N ILE A 356 -20.53 3.85 -8.61
CA ILE A 356 -21.35 4.63 -9.52
C ILE A 356 -21.99 5.81 -8.77
N ALA A 357 -22.15 6.92 -9.46
CA ALA A 357 -22.92 8.04 -8.98
C ALA A 357 -24.31 8.05 -9.64
N LEU A 358 -25.33 8.38 -8.87
CA LEU A 358 -26.70 8.49 -9.37
C LEU A 358 -27.16 9.94 -9.38
N ASN A 359 -27.98 10.27 -10.38
CA ASN A 359 -28.65 11.57 -10.46
C ASN A 359 -29.74 11.68 -9.39
N ASN A 360 -30.10 12.91 -9.03
CA ASN A 360 -31.22 13.31 -8.16
C ASN A 360 -31.07 13.05 -6.66
N ILE A 361 -30.25 12.08 -6.24
CA ILE A 361 -30.05 11.79 -4.80
C ILE A 361 -28.64 12.06 -4.34
N TYR A 362 -27.74 12.47 -5.24
CA TYR A 362 -26.34 12.75 -4.93
C TYR A 362 -25.62 11.60 -4.20
N GLY A 363 -26.10 10.38 -4.44
CA GLY A 363 -25.60 9.18 -3.79
C GLY A 363 -24.54 8.48 -4.62
N VAL A 364 -23.56 7.93 -3.91
CA VAL A 364 -22.59 6.99 -4.43
C VAL A 364 -22.99 5.59 -4.02
N TYR A 365 -23.07 4.71 -4.99
CA TYR A 365 -23.43 3.31 -4.81
C TYR A 365 -22.29 2.40 -5.26
N GLY A 366 -22.15 1.28 -4.56
CA GLY A 366 -21.28 0.17 -4.97
C GLY A 366 -22.11 -0.95 -5.59
N VAL A 367 -21.61 -1.56 -6.64
CA VAL A 367 -22.20 -2.76 -7.23
C VAL A 367 -21.16 -3.87 -7.23
N TYR A 368 -21.47 -4.99 -6.60
CA TYR A 368 -20.56 -6.14 -6.56
C TYR A 368 -20.32 -6.71 -7.96
N LEU A 369 -19.06 -6.80 -8.37
CA LEU A 369 -18.68 -7.33 -9.67
C LEU A 369 -19.06 -8.80 -9.87
N SER A 370 -19.13 -9.57 -8.78
CA SER A 370 -19.44 -11.00 -8.83
C SER A 370 -20.88 -11.32 -9.22
N ASN A 371 -21.84 -10.50 -8.81
CA ASN A 371 -23.27 -10.82 -8.93
C ASN A 371 -24.19 -9.61 -9.22
N GLY A 372 -23.63 -8.40 -9.31
CA GLY A 372 -24.40 -7.19 -9.56
C GLY A 372 -25.20 -6.67 -8.36
N THR A 373 -24.99 -7.16 -7.14
CA THR A 373 -25.74 -6.68 -5.96
C THR A 373 -25.41 -5.22 -5.67
N LEU A 374 -26.44 -4.39 -5.55
CA LEU A 374 -26.35 -2.96 -5.26
C LEU A 374 -26.22 -2.70 -3.75
N VAL A 375 -25.30 -1.82 -3.38
CA VAL A 375 -25.08 -1.36 -2.00
C VAL A 375 -25.01 0.16 -1.96
N ASP A 376 -25.72 0.78 -1.04
CA ASP A 376 -25.59 2.20 -0.75
C ASP A 376 -24.28 2.46 -0.01
N ILE A 377 -23.45 3.34 -0.55
CA ILE A 377 -22.14 3.64 0.02
C ILE A 377 -22.18 4.95 0.81
N TYR A 378 -22.53 6.07 0.15
CA TYR A 378 -22.47 7.38 0.79
C TYR A 378 -23.31 8.41 0.03
N ASN A 379 -24.01 9.28 0.77
CA ASN A 379 -24.71 10.42 0.21
C ASN A 379 -23.88 11.70 0.40
N VAL A 380 -23.44 12.28 -0.70
CA VAL A 380 -22.57 13.47 -0.72
C VAL A 380 -23.36 14.75 -0.40
N GLY A 381 -24.66 14.76 -0.66
CA GLY A 381 -25.53 15.92 -0.41
C GLY A 381 -25.46 17.04 -1.47
N ALA A 382 -24.62 16.90 -2.48
CA ALA A 382 -24.44 17.86 -3.57
C ALA A 382 -24.22 17.14 -4.92
N PRO A 383 -24.47 17.81 -6.07
CA PRO A 383 -24.27 17.23 -7.39
C PRO A 383 -22.85 16.75 -7.61
N ILE A 384 -22.69 15.46 -7.89
CA ILE A 384 -21.40 14.84 -8.15
C ILE A 384 -20.94 15.20 -9.56
N THR A 385 -19.73 15.75 -9.70
CA THR A 385 -19.14 16.15 -10.97
C THR A 385 -18.19 15.11 -11.53
N SER A 386 -17.46 14.39 -10.66
CA SER A 386 -16.58 13.29 -11.07
C SER A 386 -16.25 12.39 -9.90
N MET A 387 -15.67 11.23 -10.22
CA MET A 387 -15.17 10.27 -9.23
C MET A 387 -13.87 9.64 -9.73
N THR A 388 -13.00 9.31 -8.80
CA THR A 388 -11.84 8.43 -9.05
C THR A 388 -11.61 7.55 -7.83
N SER A 389 -11.04 6.36 -8.06
CA SER A 389 -10.71 5.44 -6.97
C SER A 389 -9.20 5.29 -6.83
N SER A 390 -8.76 5.18 -5.59
CA SER A 390 -7.37 4.89 -5.29
C SER A 390 -7.10 3.38 -5.36
N LEU A 391 -5.92 3.02 -5.86
CA LEU A 391 -5.40 1.66 -5.69
C LEU A 391 -4.98 1.49 -4.24
N GLY A 392 -5.48 0.43 -3.58
CA GLY A 392 -4.94 0.03 -2.28
C GLY A 392 -3.54 -0.54 -2.50
N SER A 393 -2.51 0.10 -1.94
CA SER A 393 -1.23 -0.58 -1.76
C SER A 393 -1.35 -1.62 -0.66
N SER A 394 -0.50 -2.64 -0.67
CA SER A 394 -0.51 -3.72 0.32
C SER A 394 -0.60 -3.17 1.76
N GLY A 395 -1.76 -3.38 2.39
CA GLY A 395 -2.03 -2.94 3.76
C GLY A 395 -2.82 -1.63 3.92
N PHE A 396 -3.14 -0.90 2.84
CA PHE A 396 -3.95 0.33 2.90
C PHE A 396 -5.31 0.13 2.23
N PRO A 397 -6.39 0.64 2.86
CA PRO A 397 -7.73 0.55 2.26
C PRO A 397 -7.81 1.41 0.99
N SER A 398 -8.57 0.94 0.01
CA SER A 398 -8.93 1.73 -1.15
C SER A 398 -9.79 2.92 -0.73
N TYR A 399 -9.52 4.08 -1.34
CA TYR A 399 -10.31 5.29 -1.15
C TYR A 399 -11.03 5.65 -2.44
N LEU A 400 -12.26 6.10 -2.30
CA LEU A 400 -13.03 6.70 -3.37
C LEU A 400 -13.01 8.22 -3.18
N LEU A 401 -12.50 8.94 -4.15
CA LEU A 401 -12.52 10.39 -4.19
C LEU A 401 -13.69 10.83 -5.06
N VAL A 402 -14.61 11.58 -4.47
CA VAL A 402 -15.81 12.10 -5.11
C VAL A 402 -15.75 13.62 -5.11
N THR A 403 -15.96 14.23 -6.26
CA THR A 403 -15.95 15.68 -6.39
C THR A 403 -17.34 16.24 -6.65
N THR A 404 -17.60 17.36 -6.04
CA THR A 404 -18.67 18.28 -6.41
C THR A 404 -18.06 19.50 -7.11
N ASN A 405 -18.79 20.59 -7.27
CA ASN A 405 -18.24 21.79 -7.91
C ASN A 405 -17.05 22.40 -7.16
N ASN A 406 -17.05 22.36 -5.84
CA ASN A 406 -16.04 22.99 -4.98
C ASN A 406 -15.58 22.16 -3.79
N GLU A 407 -16.08 20.93 -3.66
CA GLU A 407 -15.71 20.04 -2.55
C GLU A 407 -15.21 18.70 -3.07
N ILE A 408 -14.28 18.13 -2.35
CA ILE A 408 -13.70 16.82 -2.57
C ILE A 408 -13.98 15.98 -1.34
N PHE A 409 -14.59 14.83 -1.53
CA PHE A 409 -14.93 13.87 -0.47
C PHE A 409 -13.99 12.65 -0.60
N SER A 410 -13.37 12.29 0.49
CA SER A 410 -12.62 11.03 0.59
C SER A 410 -13.45 10.00 1.35
N ILE A 411 -13.84 8.93 0.68
CA ILE A 411 -14.70 7.87 1.21
C ILE A 411 -13.91 6.57 1.26
N GLY A 412 -13.79 5.95 2.43
CA GLY A 412 -13.13 4.66 2.59
C GLY A 412 -13.98 3.51 2.03
N GLY A 413 -13.35 2.39 1.68
CA GLY A 413 -13.93 1.27 0.92
C GLY A 413 -15.24 0.65 1.42
N ILE A 414 -15.69 0.98 2.64
CA ILE A 414 -16.97 0.55 3.21
C ILE A 414 -17.95 1.72 3.45
N GLY A 415 -17.77 2.83 2.73
CA GLY A 415 -18.68 3.97 2.78
C GLY A 415 -18.48 4.91 3.97
N LYS A 416 -17.38 4.81 4.71
CA LYS A 416 -17.08 5.74 5.80
C LYS A 416 -16.37 6.98 5.25
N LEU A 417 -16.98 8.16 5.45
CA LEU A 417 -16.31 9.42 5.15
C LEU A 417 -15.01 9.52 5.97
N LYS A 418 -13.92 9.81 5.29
CA LYS A 418 -12.59 10.01 5.89
C LYS A 418 -12.27 11.49 6.06
N GLY A 419 -12.68 12.32 5.11
CA GLY A 419 -12.50 13.75 5.15
C GLY A 419 -13.14 14.46 3.97
N THR A 420 -13.23 15.78 4.09
CA THR A 420 -13.66 16.67 3.02
C THR A 420 -12.65 17.78 2.85
N PHE A 421 -12.41 18.19 1.62
CA PHE A 421 -11.58 19.35 1.27
C PHE A 421 -12.43 20.32 0.46
N THR A 422 -12.45 21.59 0.88
CA THR A 422 -13.23 22.64 0.23
C THR A 422 -12.28 23.59 -0.52
N ILE A 423 -12.55 23.80 -1.79
CA ILE A 423 -11.83 24.78 -2.61
C ILE A 423 -12.48 26.14 -2.41
N ALA A 424 -11.66 27.17 -2.21
CA ALA A 424 -12.16 28.54 -2.06
C ALA A 424 -12.85 29.01 -3.36
N SER A 425 -13.93 29.76 -3.24
CA SER A 425 -14.67 30.26 -4.41
C SER A 425 -13.82 31.15 -5.33
N SER A 426 -12.76 31.76 -4.79
CA SER A 426 -11.76 32.53 -5.55
C SER A 426 -10.94 31.67 -6.51
N ASP A 427 -10.79 30.37 -6.22
CA ASP A 427 -9.94 29.44 -6.95
C ASP A 427 -10.69 28.69 -8.05
N GLY A 428 -12.00 28.88 -8.13
CA GLY A 428 -12.86 28.37 -9.19
C GLY A 428 -13.54 27.05 -8.86
N LEU A 429 -14.05 26.40 -9.92
CA LEU A 429 -14.77 25.15 -9.83
C LEU A 429 -13.91 23.99 -10.36
N LEU A 430 -14.04 22.82 -9.76
CA LEU A 430 -13.43 21.59 -10.24
C LEU A 430 -13.94 21.23 -11.63
N THR A 431 -13.05 21.11 -12.61
CA THR A 431 -13.43 21.00 -14.02
C THR A 431 -13.17 19.62 -14.59
N TYR A 432 -12.08 18.99 -14.17
CA TYR A 432 -11.63 17.72 -14.73
C TYR A 432 -11.74 16.57 -13.74
N THR A 433 -11.82 15.35 -14.27
CA THR A 433 -11.75 14.15 -13.44
C THR A 433 -10.43 14.10 -12.69
N PRO A 434 -10.43 13.84 -11.37
CA PRO A 434 -9.20 13.73 -10.61
C PRO A 434 -8.27 12.66 -11.17
N LEU A 435 -6.98 12.96 -11.23
CA LEU A 435 -5.95 12.04 -11.67
C LEU A 435 -5.35 11.33 -10.45
N TYR A 436 -5.61 10.05 -10.31
CA TYR A 436 -5.10 9.28 -9.19
C TYR A 436 -3.64 8.82 -9.43
N ILE A 437 -2.79 9.03 -8.42
CA ILE A 437 -1.36 8.67 -8.43
C ILE A 437 -1.19 7.30 -7.79
N ALA A 438 -0.83 6.31 -8.61
CA ALA A 438 -0.75 4.90 -8.16
C ALA A 438 0.33 4.65 -7.10
N ASP A 439 1.45 5.37 -7.14
CA ASP A 439 2.57 5.21 -6.21
C ASP A 439 2.31 5.85 -4.83
N LYS A 440 1.26 6.67 -4.74
CA LYS A 440 0.83 7.38 -3.54
C LYS A 440 -0.69 7.31 -3.44
N THR A 441 -1.21 7.33 -2.23
CA THR A 441 -2.66 7.46 -2.03
C THR A 441 -3.11 8.92 -2.21
N ALA A 442 -2.74 9.53 -3.33
CA ALA A 442 -3.00 10.93 -3.64
C ALA A 442 -3.69 11.09 -5.00
N ALA A 443 -4.34 12.21 -5.21
CA ALA A 443 -4.92 12.55 -6.50
C ALA A 443 -4.76 14.04 -6.81
N ILE A 444 -4.72 14.36 -8.10
CA ILE A 444 -4.55 15.71 -8.59
C ILE A 444 -5.86 16.25 -9.10
N PHE A 445 -6.16 17.45 -8.68
CA PHE A 445 -7.38 18.17 -8.97
C PHE A 445 -7.06 19.47 -9.71
N ASN A 446 -7.94 19.86 -10.64
CA ASN A 446 -7.78 21.09 -11.40
C ASN A 446 -9.07 21.90 -11.38
N THR A 447 -8.95 23.22 -11.28
CA THR A 447 -10.06 24.14 -11.38
C THR A 447 -10.09 24.91 -12.70
N ASN A 448 -11.23 25.50 -13.03
CA ASN A 448 -11.41 26.31 -14.21
C ASN A 448 -10.69 27.69 -14.17
N LEU A 449 -10.27 28.12 -12.99
CA LEU A 449 -9.52 29.37 -12.79
C LEU A 449 -8.00 29.15 -12.65
N GLY A 450 -7.52 27.91 -12.79
CA GLY A 450 -6.10 27.62 -12.91
C GLY A 450 -5.43 27.13 -11.63
N LEU A 451 -6.19 26.78 -10.61
CA LEU A 451 -5.63 26.05 -9.47
C LEU A 451 -5.43 24.57 -9.86
N MET A 452 -4.24 24.07 -9.69
CA MET A 452 -3.93 22.63 -9.71
C MET A 452 -3.35 22.24 -8.36
N LEU A 453 -3.89 21.20 -7.74
CA LEU A 453 -3.48 20.76 -6.42
C LEU A 453 -3.46 19.24 -6.31
N GLU A 454 -2.54 18.72 -5.52
CA GLU A 454 -2.44 17.31 -5.16
C GLU A 454 -2.91 17.14 -3.71
N ILE A 455 -3.83 16.21 -3.50
CA ILE A 455 -4.42 15.92 -2.18
C ILE A 455 -4.25 14.44 -1.86
N GLN A 456 -3.77 14.16 -0.65
CA GLN A 456 -3.72 12.80 -0.13
C GLN A 456 -5.09 12.28 0.28
N ALA A 457 -5.45 11.10 -0.24
CA ALA A 457 -6.75 10.50 0.04
C ALA A 457 -6.89 9.90 1.45
N GLN A 458 -5.77 9.66 2.14
CA GLN A 458 -5.78 9.05 3.48
C GLN A 458 -6.06 10.03 4.61
N LEU A 459 -5.89 11.31 4.39
CA LEU A 459 -5.92 12.32 5.44
C LEU A 459 -7.34 12.77 5.73
N GLY A 460 -7.74 12.62 6.98
CA GLY A 460 -9.04 13.07 7.48
C GLY A 460 -9.20 14.58 7.63
N LYS A 461 -8.25 15.39 7.18
CA LYS A 461 -8.27 16.87 7.21
C LYS A 461 -7.45 17.45 6.06
N ASP A 462 -7.93 18.58 5.58
CA ASP A 462 -7.40 19.54 4.63
C ASP A 462 -5.87 19.52 4.41
N SER A 463 -5.38 18.65 3.55
CA SER A 463 -3.96 18.65 3.23
C SER A 463 -3.74 18.48 1.74
N ALA A 464 -3.61 19.63 1.08
CA ALA A 464 -3.00 19.68 -0.23
C ALA A 464 -1.50 19.40 -0.10
N GLU A 465 -0.95 18.45 -0.89
CA GLU A 465 0.49 18.20 -0.90
C GLU A 465 1.24 19.36 -1.55
N TRP A 466 0.70 19.87 -2.63
CA TRP A 466 1.18 21.07 -3.28
C TRP A 466 0.08 21.70 -4.11
N SER A 467 0.23 22.97 -4.40
CA SER A 467 -0.67 23.71 -5.28
C SER A 467 0.12 24.62 -6.23
N VAL A 468 -0.42 24.79 -7.43
CA VAL A 468 0.08 25.75 -8.43
C VAL A 468 -1.10 26.54 -8.95
N HIS A 469 -0.95 27.88 -8.97
CA HIS A 469 -1.90 28.77 -9.61
C HIS A 469 -1.36 29.18 -10.99
N PHE A 470 -2.09 28.79 -12.04
CA PHE A 470 -1.78 29.22 -13.40
C PHE A 470 -2.47 30.56 -13.69
N ASN A 471 -1.77 31.42 -14.39
CA ASN A 471 -2.38 32.63 -14.94
C ASN A 471 -3.45 32.22 -15.98
N SER A 472 -4.45 33.05 -16.18
CA SER A 472 -5.57 32.83 -17.15
C SER A 472 -5.12 32.49 -18.58
N ASN A 473 -3.90 32.88 -18.94
CA ASN A 473 -3.31 32.59 -20.24
C ASN A 473 -2.66 31.18 -20.34
N TYR A 474 -2.59 30.43 -19.22
CA TYR A 474 -1.94 29.12 -19.15
C TYR A 474 -2.87 28.03 -18.63
N LEU A 475 -4.17 28.18 -18.87
CA LEU A 475 -5.17 27.18 -18.44
C LEU A 475 -5.12 25.94 -19.32
N PRO A 476 -5.26 24.74 -18.76
CA PRO A 476 -5.42 23.52 -19.53
C PRO A 476 -6.64 23.61 -20.46
N ILE A 477 -6.48 23.31 -21.75
CA ILE A 477 -7.61 23.28 -22.71
C ILE A 477 -8.38 21.97 -22.68
N LYS A 478 -7.76 20.89 -22.19
CA LYS A 478 -8.32 19.54 -22.09
C LYS A 478 -7.85 18.87 -20.81
N GLN A 479 -8.46 17.72 -20.51
CA GLN A 479 -8.08 16.88 -19.36
C GLN A 479 -6.55 16.71 -19.32
N PRO A 480 -5.88 17.13 -18.24
CA PRO A 480 -4.48 16.78 -18.02
C PRO A 480 -4.31 15.26 -17.93
N ILE A 481 -3.13 14.78 -18.27
CA ILE A 481 -2.79 13.36 -18.18
C ILE A 481 -1.72 13.13 -17.14
N LEU A 482 -1.78 11.99 -16.47
CA LEU A 482 -0.79 11.50 -15.54
C LEU A 482 0.03 10.39 -16.21
N PHE A 483 1.35 10.44 -16.04
CA PHE A 483 2.26 9.39 -16.52
C PHE A 483 3.48 9.29 -15.61
N ARG A 484 4.22 8.19 -15.71
CA ARG A 484 5.48 8.04 -14.99
C ARG A 484 6.63 8.55 -15.86
N ASN A 485 7.35 9.55 -15.38
CA ASN A 485 8.52 10.10 -16.07
C ASN A 485 9.71 9.14 -15.88
N ALA A 486 10.26 8.63 -16.97
CA ALA A 486 11.36 7.67 -16.92
C ALA A 486 12.70 8.30 -16.50
N GLU A 487 12.90 9.60 -16.75
CA GLU A 487 14.10 10.34 -16.33
C GLU A 487 14.16 10.47 -14.80
N THR A 488 13.04 10.88 -14.19
CA THR A 488 12.97 11.17 -12.76
C THR A 488 12.45 9.99 -11.93
N GLY A 489 11.85 8.98 -12.57
CA GLY A 489 11.16 7.88 -11.91
C GLY A 489 9.87 8.29 -11.19
N ARG A 490 9.43 9.55 -11.33
CA ARG A 490 8.27 10.14 -10.64
C ARG A 490 7.05 10.15 -11.55
N SER A 491 5.90 10.16 -10.93
CA SER A 491 4.66 10.49 -11.64
C SER A 491 4.70 11.96 -12.04
N SER A 492 4.31 12.27 -13.26
CA SER A 492 4.30 13.62 -13.82
C SER A 492 2.97 13.89 -14.51
N ILE A 493 2.58 15.16 -14.55
CA ILE A 493 1.36 15.63 -15.18
C ILE A 493 1.75 16.39 -16.43
N ALA A 494 1.06 16.12 -17.53
CA ALA A 494 1.21 16.91 -18.75
C ALA A 494 -0.13 17.44 -19.23
N PHE A 495 -0.11 18.65 -19.77
CA PHE A 495 -1.26 19.31 -20.38
C PHE A 495 -0.83 20.36 -21.42
N ILE A 496 -1.77 20.69 -22.28
CA ILE A 496 -1.61 21.75 -23.29
C ILE A 496 -2.44 22.94 -22.82
N THR A 497 -1.87 24.12 -22.89
CA THR A 497 -2.52 25.36 -22.44
C THR A 497 -3.24 26.07 -23.60
N ASN A 498 -4.16 26.97 -23.25
CA ASN A 498 -4.94 27.78 -24.20
C ASN A 498 -4.10 28.72 -25.07
N ASN A 499 -2.85 28.97 -24.72
CA ASN A 499 -1.89 29.74 -25.54
C ASN A 499 -0.86 28.87 -26.28
N GLY A 500 -1.10 27.54 -26.31
CA GLY A 500 -0.30 26.58 -27.11
C GLY A 500 0.98 26.07 -26.44
N TYR A 501 1.15 26.26 -25.14
CA TYR A 501 2.28 25.68 -24.44
C TYR A 501 1.97 24.26 -23.99
N PHE A 502 2.92 23.38 -24.14
CA PHE A 502 2.95 22.07 -23.51
C PHE A 502 3.68 22.20 -22.17
N ASN A 503 3.02 21.82 -21.10
CA ASN A 503 3.56 21.88 -19.74
C ASN A 503 3.64 20.51 -19.12
N MET A 504 4.72 20.29 -18.36
CA MET A 504 4.89 19.13 -17.48
C MET A 504 5.23 19.58 -16.07
N TYR A 505 4.58 18.99 -15.10
CA TYR A 505 4.85 19.17 -13.67
C TYR A 505 5.04 17.81 -13.01
N ALA A 506 6.01 17.72 -12.08
CA ALA A 506 6.12 16.58 -11.19
C ALA A 506 4.87 16.52 -10.29
N SER A 507 4.16 15.39 -10.29
CA SER A 507 2.94 15.21 -9.49
C SER A 507 3.21 15.31 -7.99
N SER A 508 4.37 14.83 -7.56
CA SER A 508 4.80 14.86 -6.16
C SER A 508 5.71 16.04 -5.83
N GLY A 509 5.89 16.97 -6.77
CA GLY A 509 6.84 18.07 -6.58
C GLY A 509 8.28 17.59 -6.33
N VAL A 510 9.09 18.46 -5.76
CA VAL A 510 10.41 18.09 -5.23
C VAL A 510 10.21 17.67 -3.79
N ASP A 511 10.38 16.38 -3.53
CA ASP A 511 10.36 15.85 -2.18
C ASP A 511 11.58 16.37 -1.42
N LYS A 512 11.32 17.17 -0.39
CA LYS A 512 12.36 17.66 0.53
C LYS A 512 12.64 16.70 1.66
N ASN A 513 11.86 15.64 1.78
CA ASN A 513 12.08 14.63 2.81
C ASN A 513 13.25 13.68 2.45
N PRO A 514 13.98 13.23 3.43
CA PRO A 514 13.83 13.56 4.86
C PRO A 514 14.40 14.96 5.22
N ILE A 515 13.62 15.81 5.87
CA ILE A 515 14.07 17.09 6.38
C ILE A 515 15.02 16.87 7.57
N PRO A 516 16.20 17.51 7.60
CA PRO A 516 17.10 17.39 8.75
C PRO A 516 16.50 18.04 10.00
N PRO A 517 17.03 17.72 11.19
CA PRO A 517 16.62 18.39 12.43
C PRO A 517 16.64 19.92 12.30
N THR A 518 15.51 20.55 12.57
CA THR A 518 15.37 22.00 12.47
C THR A 518 14.43 22.53 13.56
N LEU A 519 14.74 23.73 14.07
CA LEU A 519 13.88 24.45 15.01
C LEU A 519 12.95 25.44 14.32
N ASN A 520 13.12 25.66 13.02
CA ASN A 520 12.31 26.58 12.25
C ASN A 520 12.29 26.13 10.80
N SER A 521 11.23 25.43 10.41
CA SER A 521 10.99 25.09 9.02
C SER A 521 10.38 26.28 8.26
N PRO A 522 10.28 26.23 6.92
CA PRO A 522 9.63 27.28 6.14
C PRO A 522 8.20 27.58 6.60
N SER A 523 7.45 26.61 7.08
CA SER A 523 6.11 26.79 7.65
C SER A 523 6.09 27.20 9.13
N GLY A 524 7.25 27.33 9.77
CA GLY A 524 7.37 27.66 11.19
C GLY A 524 7.28 26.48 12.14
N ASN A 525 7.25 25.25 11.63
CA ASN A 525 7.24 24.02 12.45
C ASN A 525 8.62 23.65 12.99
N ILE A 526 8.62 22.93 14.11
CA ILE A 526 9.82 22.42 14.77
C ILE A 526 9.91 20.91 14.56
N TYR A 527 11.01 20.47 13.96
CA TYR A 527 11.33 19.04 13.79
C TYR A 527 12.62 18.71 14.54
N LEU A 528 12.50 18.33 15.82
CA LEU A 528 13.67 18.10 16.70
C LEU A 528 14.62 17.01 16.19
N LEU A 529 14.08 15.95 15.62
CA LEU A 529 14.84 14.86 15.00
C LEU A 529 14.70 14.82 13.47
N GLY A 530 14.13 15.88 12.85
CA GLY A 530 13.84 15.86 11.43
C GLY A 530 12.64 15.00 11.07
N THR A 531 12.53 14.68 9.79
CA THR A 531 11.46 13.83 9.24
C THR A 531 12.02 12.56 8.59
N ASN A 532 11.15 11.56 8.36
CA ASN A 532 11.44 10.40 7.51
C ASN A 532 11.15 10.71 6.02
N SER A 533 11.28 9.70 5.14
CA SER A 533 10.96 9.83 3.70
C SER A 533 9.51 10.25 3.43
N ASP A 534 8.60 9.91 4.33
CA ASP A 534 7.17 10.14 4.17
C ASP A 534 6.71 11.45 4.84
N GLY A 535 7.65 12.24 5.40
CA GLY A 535 7.37 13.50 6.05
C GLY A 535 6.86 13.41 7.48
N ASN A 536 6.89 12.23 8.11
CA ASN A 536 6.49 12.10 9.51
C ASN A 536 7.54 12.70 10.45
N ASP A 537 7.09 13.42 11.48
CA ASP A 537 7.97 13.93 12.53
C ASP A 537 8.57 12.79 13.36
N LEU A 538 9.88 12.59 13.23
CA LEU A 538 10.61 11.51 13.87
C LEU A 538 10.60 11.61 15.40
N TRP A 539 10.61 12.81 15.96
CA TRP A 539 10.51 12.99 17.39
C TRP A 539 9.17 12.49 17.94
N SER A 540 8.06 12.93 17.35
CA SER A 540 6.72 12.53 17.75
C SER A 540 6.50 11.03 17.59
N GLN A 541 6.96 10.43 16.48
CA GLN A 541 6.92 8.98 16.30
C GLN A 541 7.71 8.24 17.34
N LEU A 542 8.94 8.67 17.61
CA LEU A 542 9.84 8.05 18.60
C LEU A 542 9.20 8.04 19.99
N ILE A 543 8.68 9.18 20.43
CA ILE A 543 8.07 9.34 21.76
C ILE A 543 6.75 8.55 21.86
N ALA A 544 5.90 8.61 20.86
CA ALA A 544 4.64 7.87 20.84
C ALA A 544 4.83 6.34 20.79
N SER A 545 6.00 5.87 20.37
CA SER A 545 6.34 4.44 20.34
C SER A 545 6.62 3.85 21.72
N PHE A 546 7.00 4.66 22.73
CA PHE A 546 7.32 4.14 24.08
C PHE A 546 6.17 3.30 24.67
N PRO A 547 4.94 3.82 24.84
CA PRO A 547 3.86 3.02 25.43
C PRO A 547 3.49 1.80 24.58
N THR A 548 3.57 1.92 23.27
CA THR A 548 3.17 0.86 22.34
C THR A 548 4.13 -0.34 22.43
N ASP A 549 5.42 -0.10 22.33
CA ASP A 549 6.44 -1.15 22.41
C ASP A 549 6.48 -1.81 23.82
N TRP A 550 6.24 -1.03 24.88
CA TRP A 550 6.04 -1.58 26.24
C TRP A 550 4.87 -2.55 26.30
N LEU A 551 3.72 -2.14 25.78
CA LEU A 551 2.50 -2.96 25.80
C LEU A 551 2.72 -4.28 25.05
N PHE A 552 3.34 -4.24 23.88
CA PHE A 552 3.66 -5.45 23.11
C PHE A 552 4.65 -6.34 23.85
N GLY A 553 5.76 -5.79 24.29
CA GLY A 553 6.79 -6.54 25.00
C GLY A 553 6.24 -7.28 26.22
N ILE A 554 5.46 -6.59 27.05
CA ILE A 554 4.85 -7.18 28.27
C ILE A 554 3.81 -8.24 27.90
N THR A 555 2.93 -7.96 26.95
CA THR A 555 1.84 -8.88 26.57
C THR A 555 2.38 -10.20 26.04
N VAL A 556 3.33 -10.15 25.12
CA VAL A 556 4.00 -11.35 24.58
C VAL A 556 4.75 -12.08 25.68
N ALA A 557 5.53 -11.36 26.50
CA ALA A 557 6.31 -11.98 27.56
C ALA A 557 5.44 -12.68 28.60
N ILE A 558 4.31 -12.11 28.98
CA ILE A 558 3.34 -12.77 29.87
C ILE A 558 2.81 -14.04 29.22
N GLY A 559 2.40 -13.98 27.94
CA GLY A 559 1.94 -15.15 27.19
C GLY A 559 2.98 -16.28 27.17
N VAL A 560 4.21 -15.95 26.79
CA VAL A 560 5.36 -16.88 26.81
C VAL A 560 5.57 -17.49 28.18
N MET A 561 5.58 -16.67 29.22
CA MET A 561 5.82 -17.14 30.59
C MET A 561 4.69 -18.03 31.11
N VAL A 562 3.44 -17.71 30.82
CA VAL A 562 2.30 -18.53 31.23
C VAL A 562 2.40 -19.92 30.60
N ILE A 563 2.61 -20.00 29.29
CA ILE A 563 2.74 -21.28 28.59
C ILE A 563 3.96 -22.06 29.12
N ALA A 564 5.12 -21.39 29.21
CA ALA A 564 6.35 -22.03 29.62
C ALA A 564 6.30 -22.60 31.06
N VAL A 565 5.72 -21.84 32.00
CA VAL A 565 5.57 -22.30 33.40
C VAL A 565 4.60 -23.47 33.47
N LEU A 566 3.46 -23.37 32.79
CA LEU A 566 2.47 -24.47 32.78
C LEU A 566 3.05 -25.75 32.17
N ALA A 567 3.73 -25.62 31.02
CA ALA A 567 4.38 -26.75 30.36
C ALA A 567 5.49 -27.37 31.22
N ALA A 568 6.37 -26.57 31.81
CA ALA A 568 7.43 -27.07 32.69
C ALA A 568 6.88 -27.75 33.95
N MET A 569 5.85 -27.19 34.56
CA MET A 569 5.19 -27.82 35.71
C MET A 569 4.49 -29.12 35.33
N LEU A 570 3.84 -29.16 34.17
CA LEU A 570 3.22 -30.38 33.64
C LEU A 570 4.28 -31.48 33.50
N VAL A 571 5.41 -31.20 32.89
CA VAL A 571 6.54 -32.15 32.77
C VAL A 571 7.06 -32.62 34.12
N GLY A 572 7.17 -31.69 35.07
CA GLY A 572 7.67 -32.04 36.42
C GLY A 572 6.80 -33.01 37.20
N TYR A 573 5.50 -33.04 36.96
CA TYR A 573 4.53 -33.78 37.75
C TYR A 573 3.78 -34.87 37.03
N SER A 574 3.78 -34.88 35.70
CA SER A 574 3.15 -35.90 34.89
C SER A 574 4.01 -37.17 34.79
N GLY A 575 3.38 -38.27 34.36
CA GLY A 575 4.06 -39.50 34.03
C GLY A 575 5.07 -39.37 32.86
N PRO A 576 5.87 -40.37 32.62
CA PRO A 576 6.95 -40.34 31.63
C PRO A 576 6.46 -40.05 30.21
N ILE A 577 5.27 -40.53 29.83
CA ILE A 577 4.70 -40.32 28.50
C ILE A 577 4.41 -38.83 28.25
N VAL A 578 3.64 -38.19 29.16
CA VAL A 578 3.27 -36.79 29.02
C VAL A 578 4.54 -35.89 29.08
N SER A 579 5.48 -36.21 29.98
CA SER A 579 6.77 -35.54 30.08
C SER A 579 7.53 -35.57 28.75
N SER A 580 7.66 -36.76 28.15
CA SER A 580 8.35 -36.98 26.89
C SER A 580 7.68 -36.21 25.73
N VAL A 581 6.34 -36.24 25.66
CA VAL A 581 5.59 -35.52 24.61
C VAL A 581 5.83 -34.01 24.70
N VAL A 582 5.66 -33.42 25.89
CA VAL A 582 5.84 -31.96 26.08
C VAL A 582 7.27 -31.54 25.81
N GLU A 583 8.27 -32.31 26.25
CA GLU A 583 9.67 -32.03 25.97
C GLU A 583 9.96 -32.12 24.46
N THR A 584 9.46 -33.19 23.79
CA THR A 584 9.65 -33.37 22.35
C THR A 584 9.00 -32.25 21.55
N VAL A 585 7.75 -31.89 21.86
CA VAL A 585 7.08 -30.76 21.19
C VAL A 585 7.84 -29.45 21.40
N SER A 586 8.26 -29.20 22.65
CA SER A 586 9.07 -27.99 22.95
C SER A 586 10.39 -27.98 22.14
N LEU A 587 11.04 -29.12 22.04
CA LEU A 587 12.31 -29.25 21.30
C LEU A 587 12.09 -29.09 19.79
N VAL A 588 11.05 -29.70 19.23
CA VAL A 588 10.71 -29.58 17.81
C VAL A 588 10.44 -28.13 17.43
N VAL A 589 9.59 -27.42 18.20
CA VAL A 589 9.29 -26.00 17.92
C VAL A 589 10.52 -25.13 18.10
N TYR A 590 11.36 -25.41 19.09
CA TYR A 590 12.60 -24.66 19.32
C TYR A 590 13.63 -24.82 18.21
N LEU A 591 13.70 -26.01 17.57
CA LEU A 591 14.65 -26.29 16.51
C LEU A 591 14.24 -25.73 15.13
N ILE A 592 12.98 -25.37 14.96
CA ILE A 592 12.55 -24.70 13.73
C ILE A 592 13.21 -23.30 13.68
N PRO A 593 13.80 -22.89 12.54
CA PRO A 593 14.36 -21.55 12.41
C PRO A 593 13.29 -20.47 12.72
N GLY A 594 13.46 -19.78 13.86
CA GLY A 594 12.45 -18.88 14.42
C GLY A 594 11.99 -17.81 13.43
N LEU A 595 12.90 -17.19 12.68
CA LEU A 595 12.58 -16.17 11.68
C LEU A 595 11.72 -16.75 10.54
N ALA A 596 12.07 -17.94 10.03
CA ALA A 596 11.32 -18.58 8.96
C ALA A 596 9.88 -18.94 9.41
N LEU A 597 9.76 -19.50 10.63
CA LEU A 597 8.45 -19.82 11.22
C LEU A 597 7.61 -18.56 11.46
N LEU A 598 8.24 -17.48 11.87
CA LEU A 598 7.63 -16.19 12.14
C LEU A 598 7.06 -15.58 10.84
N ILE A 599 7.83 -15.57 9.75
CA ILE A 599 7.40 -15.11 8.43
C ILE A 599 6.25 -15.97 7.90
N ALA A 600 6.39 -17.30 7.98
CA ALA A 600 5.35 -18.23 7.50
C ALA A 600 4.02 -18.05 8.25
N LEU A 601 4.06 -17.95 9.58
CA LEU A 601 2.85 -17.74 10.38
C LEU A 601 2.23 -16.36 10.16
N ALA A 602 3.03 -15.31 10.02
CA ALA A 602 2.55 -13.96 9.72
C ALA A 602 1.84 -13.90 8.36
N SER A 603 2.38 -14.60 7.35
CA SER A 603 1.77 -14.67 6.01
C SER A 603 0.42 -15.41 6.00
N VAL A 604 0.28 -16.44 6.84
CA VAL A 604 -0.96 -17.25 6.90
C VAL A 604 -2.04 -16.58 7.76
N LEU A 605 -1.68 -16.05 8.92
CA LEU A 605 -2.62 -15.48 9.88
C LEU A 605 -2.99 -14.01 9.58
N GLY A 606 -2.25 -13.37 8.69
CA GLY A 606 -2.42 -11.97 8.35
C GLY A 606 -1.77 -11.01 9.35
N ALA A 607 -1.51 -9.80 8.86
CA ALA A 607 -0.78 -8.75 9.56
C ALA A 607 -1.66 -7.96 10.55
N SER A 608 -2.20 -8.61 11.60
CA SER A 608 -2.82 -7.90 12.72
C SER A 608 -1.92 -7.91 13.95
N MET A 609 -1.96 -6.86 14.78
CA MET A 609 -1.16 -6.80 16.00
C MET A 609 -1.46 -7.94 16.97
N LEU A 610 -2.71 -8.37 17.05
CA LEU A 610 -3.10 -9.52 17.86
C LEU A 610 -2.46 -10.82 17.34
N ASN A 611 -2.47 -11.03 16.04
CA ASN A 611 -1.86 -12.21 15.43
C ASN A 611 -0.35 -12.26 15.70
N ILE A 612 0.33 -11.12 15.64
CA ILE A 612 1.77 -11.03 15.95
C ILE A 612 2.04 -11.39 17.41
N VAL A 613 1.24 -10.91 18.36
CA VAL A 613 1.34 -11.30 19.77
C VAL A 613 1.18 -12.82 19.93
N ILE A 614 0.21 -13.41 19.27
CA ILE A 614 -0.03 -14.87 19.28
C ILE A 614 1.17 -15.62 18.67
N ILE A 615 1.64 -15.19 17.52
CA ILE A 615 2.77 -15.83 16.81
C ILE A 615 4.03 -15.81 17.68
N LEU A 616 4.39 -14.64 18.21
CA LEU A 616 5.57 -14.49 19.05
C LEU A 616 5.46 -15.28 20.37
N THR A 617 4.24 -15.39 20.91
CA THR A 617 3.98 -16.22 22.08
C THR A 617 4.19 -17.70 21.75
N ILE A 618 3.67 -18.17 20.61
CA ILE A 618 3.80 -19.58 20.16
C ILE A 618 5.26 -19.93 19.86
N ILE A 619 6.05 -18.99 19.35
CA ILE A 619 7.47 -19.23 19.04
C ILE A 619 8.35 -19.09 20.29
N GLY A 620 8.01 -18.20 21.21
CA GLY A 620 8.88 -17.83 22.34
C GLY A 620 8.88 -18.80 23.53
N TRP A 621 7.79 -19.52 23.77
CA TRP A 621 7.64 -20.36 24.97
C TRP A 621 8.59 -21.57 25.06
N PRO A 622 9.03 -22.25 23.97
CA PRO A 622 9.77 -23.51 24.06
C PRO A 622 11.12 -23.37 24.75
N PHE A 623 11.91 -22.36 24.41
CA PHE A 623 13.23 -22.12 25.02
C PHE A 623 13.11 -21.95 26.54
N THR A 624 12.18 -21.14 26.98
CA THR A 624 11.94 -20.90 28.40
C THR A 624 11.44 -22.17 29.08
N THR A 625 10.57 -22.96 28.46
CA THR A 625 10.08 -24.24 28.95
C THR A 625 11.19 -25.23 29.17
N LEU A 626 12.03 -25.47 28.16
CA LEU A 626 13.12 -26.45 28.24
C LEU A 626 14.09 -26.10 29.38
N THR A 627 14.36 -24.81 29.60
CA THR A 627 15.21 -24.39 30.73
C THR A 627 14.52 -24.57 32.08
N LEU A 628 13.22 -24.22 32.18
CA LEU A 628 12.44 -24.37 33.42
C LEU A 628 12.24 -25.83 33.81
N ILE A 629 12.12 -26.76 32.88
CA ILE A 629 12.00 -28.20 33.17
C ILE A 629 13.14 -28.69 34.03
N GLY A 630 14.39 -28.32 33.73
CA GLY A 630 15.55 -28.67 34.53
C GLY A 630 15.43 -28.17 35.97
N VAL A 631 14.98 -26.94 36.13
CA VAL A 631 14.81 -26.32 37.45
C VAL A 631 13.65 -26.97 38.24
N VAL A 632 12.53 -27.24 37.57
CA VAL A 632 11.37 -27.93 38.18
C VAL A 632 11.80 -29.31 38.68
N ARG A 633 12.58 -30.08 37.92
CA ARG A 633 13.12 -31.39 38.35
C ARG A 633 14.05 -31.27 39.53
N GLN A 634 14.93 -30.26 39.57
CA GLN A 634 15.82 -30.01 40.73
C GLN A 634 15.03 -29.64 41.99
N ILE A 635 14.01 -28.80 41.87
CA ILE A 635 13.19 -28.39 43.01
C ILE A 635 12.34 -29.57 43.50
N LYS A 636 11.80 -30.40 42.61
CA LYS A 636 11.02 -31.60 42.94
C LYS A 636 11.82 -32.57 43.83
N ALA A 637 13.12 -32.69 43.59
CA ALA A 637 14.03 -33.57 44.37
C ALA A 637 14.46 -32.98 45.71
N ARG A 638 13.99 -31.79 46.10
CA ARG A 638 14.32 -31.18 47.41
C ARG A 638 13.52 -31.78 48.55
N THR A 639 14.15 -31.94 49.72
CA THR A 639 13.57 -32.52 50.92
C THR A 639 12.28 -31.83 51.40
N PHE A 640 12.17 -30.50 51.23
CA PHE A 640 10.95 -29.79 51.57
C PHE A 640 9.73 -30.19 50.73
N VAL A 641 9.93 -30.61 49.46
CA VAL A 641 8.86 -31.12 48.57
C VAL A 641 8.41 -32.49 49.02
N GLU A 642 9.36 -33.33 49.41
CA GLU A 642 9.06 -34.65 50.01
C GLU A 642 8.30 -34.52 51.33
N ALA A 643 8.75 -33.63 52.21
CA ALA A 643 8.06 -33.34 53.46
C ALA A 643 6.61 -32.83 53.21
N ALA A 644 6.41 -31.98 52.23
CA ALA A 644 5.06 -31.52 51.83
C ALA A 644 4.17 -32.65 51.32
N LYS A 645 4.72 -33.61 50.57
CA LYS A 645 4.01 -34.80 50.13
C LYS A 645 3.59 -35.68 51.31
N VAL A 646 4.51 -35.98 52.20
CA VAL A 646 4.26 -36.77 53.42
C VAL A 646 3.21 -36.10 54.29
N SER A 647 3.18 -34.77 54.34
CA SER A 647 2.20 -33.97 55.06
C SER A 647 0.81 -33.92 54.37
N GLY A 648 0.60 -34.67 53.30
CA GLY A 648 -0.69 -34.76 52.59
C GLY A 648 -1.02 -33.59 51.69
N SER A 649 -0.05 -32.75 51.30
CA SER A 649 -0.27 -31.65 50.38
C SER A 649 -0.62 -32.17 48.98
N SER A 650 -1.68 -31.61 48.40
CA SER A 650 -2.06 -31.97 47.00
C SER A 650 -0.99 -31.46 46.00
N THR A 651 -0.96 -32.06 44.80
CA THR A 651 -0.04 -31.66 43.73
C THR A 651 -0.10 -30.14 43.45
N TRP A 652 -1.31 -29.58 43.35
CA TRP A 652 -1.52 -28.15 43.15
C TRP A 652 -0.95 -27.29 44.32
N GLN A 653 -1.11 -27.76 45.56
CA GLN A 653 -0.53 -27.05 46.73
C GLN A 653 0.99 -27.08 46.66
N ILE A 654 1.60 -28.18 46.26
CA ILE A 654 3.05 -28.30 46.13
C ILE A 654 3.55 -27.37 45.03
N LEU A 655 2.92 -27.36 43.87
CA LEU A 655 3.28 -26.48 42.75
C LEU A 655 3.20 -25.00 43.14
N TYR A 656 2.03 -24.58 43.64
CA TYR A 656 1.78 -23.15 43.89
C TYR A 656 2.41 -22.63 45.18
N LYS A 657 2.34 -23.41 46.27
CA LYS A 657 2.84 -22.93 47.58
C LYS A 657 4.33 -23.18 47.82
N HIS A 658 4.88 -24.23 47.20
CA HIS A 658 6.24 -24.66 47.49
C HIS A 658 7.20 -24.47 46.32
N MET A 659 6.81 -24.78 45.09
CA MET A 659 7.72 -24.69 43.96
C MET A 659 7.77 -23.29 43.34
N MET A 660 6.62 -22.73 42.99
CA MET A 660 6.53 -21.44 42.33
C MET A 660 7.24 -20.29 43.06
N PRO A 661 7.11 -20.15 44.41
CA PRO A 661 7.85 -19.12 45.14
C PRO A 661 9.37 -19.29 45.12
N ASN A 662 9.85 -20.51 44.99
CA ASN A 662 11.28 -20.80 44.88
C ASN A 662 11.83 -20.58 43.46
N MET A 663 10.96 -20.59 42.46
CA MET A 663 11.31 -20.27 41.04
C MET A 663 11.18 -18.77 40.74
N THR A 664 10.50 -17.97 41.58
CA THR A 664 10.17 -16.57 41.30
C THR A 664 11.37 -15.74 40.78
N PRO A 665 12.59 -15.78 41.38
CA PRO A 665 13.70 -14.99 40.85
C PRO A 665 14.08 -15.37 39.42
N LEU A 666 14.02 -16.65 39.10
CA LEU A 666 14.29 -17.18 37.76
C LEU A 666 13.17 -16.83 36.76
N LEU A 667 11.91 -16.84 37.22
CA LEU A 667 10.78 -16.43 36.39
C LEU A 667 10.88 -14.94 36.02
N VAL A 668 11.30 -14.06 36.95
CA VAL A 668 11.54 -12.65 36.68
C VAL A 668 12.71 -12.45 35.71
N TYR A 669 13.75 -13.26 35.83
CA TYR A 669 14.86 -13.29 34.89
C TYR A 669 14.39 -13.60 33.45
N PHE A 670 13.63 -14.69 33.26
CA PHE A 670 13.11 -15.05 31.92
C PHE A 670 12.05 -14.07 31.43
N LEU A 671 11.24 -13.50 32.31
CA LEU A 671 10.28 -12.45 31.91
C LEU A 671 11.02 -11.23 31.35
N ALA A 672 12.12 -10.80 31.96
CA ALA A 672 12.91 -9.70 31.44
C ALA A 672 13.49 -10.01 30.08
N LEU A 673 14.07 -11.21 29.88
CA LEU A 673 14.56 -11.64 28.57
C LEU A 673 13.44 -11.70 27.51
N ALA A 674 12.27 -12.20 27.91
CA ALA A 674 11.13 -12.34 27.01
C ALA A 674 10.59 -10.98 26.55
N ILE A 675 10.59 -9.93 27.40
CA ILE A 675 10.17 -8.58 27.04
C ILE A 675 11.09 -8.00 25.95
N GLY A 676 12.41 -8.05 26.17
CA GLY A 676 13.39 -7.57 25.18
C GLY A 676 13.32 -8.35 23.87
N GLY A 677 13.21 -9.69 23.94
CA GLY A 677 13.06 -10.56 22.77
C GLY A 677 11.77 -10.33 22.00
N ALA A 678 10.67 -10.07 22.69
CA ALA A 678 9.37 -9.78 22.07
C ALA A 678 9.41 -8.49 21.24
N VAL A 679 9.96 -7.41 21.81
CA VAL A 679 10.07 -6.13 21.09
C VAL A 679 11.02 -6.27 19.89
N ALA A 680 12.15 -6.98 20.03
CA ALA A 680 13.02 -7.28 18.91
C ALA A 680 12.31 -8.08 17.79
N GLY A 681 11.48 -9.06 18.16
CA GLY A 681 10.70 -9.86 17.22
C GLY A 681 9.65 -9.04 16.48
N VAL A 682 8.89 -8.18 17.18
CA VAL A 682 7.93 -7.25 16.55
C VAL A 682 8.66 -6.29 15.58
N ALA A 683 9.76 -5.68 16.05
CA ALA A 683 10.55 -4.76 15.24
C ALA A 683 11.09 -5.41 13.95
N THR A 684 11.51 -6.69 14.04
CA THR A 684 11.97 -7.44 12.86
C THR A 684 10.84 -7.64 11.84
N LEU A 685 9.62 -8.00 12.29
CA LEU A 685 8.46 -8.16 11.40
C LEU A 685 8.06 -6.84 10.75
N GLN A 686 8.05 -5.75 11.54
CA GLN A 686 7.72 -4.42 11.03
C GLN A 686 8.75 -3.93 10.03
N PHE A 687 10.04 -4.10 10.30
CA PHE A 687 11.13 -3.76 9.39
C PHE A 687 10.99 -4.47 8.04
N LEU A 688 10.58 -5.74 8.05
CA LEU A 688 10.33 -6.54 6.84
C LEU A 688 8.98 -6.25 6.18
N GLY A 689 8.17 -5.33 6.70
CA GLY A 689 6.84 -5.02 6.18
C GLY A 689 5.77 -6.11 6.42
N LEU A 690 6.02 -7.04 7.33
CA LEU A 690 5.13 -8.17 7.64
C LEU A 690 4.21 -7.90 8.84
N ALA A 691 4.28 -6.71 9.41
CA ALA A 691 3.44 -6.27 10.53
C ALA A 691 2.78 -4.93 10.21
N PRO A 692 1.58 -4.65 10.74
CA PRO A 692 0.89 -3.39 10.47
C PRO A 692 1.67 -2.20 11.02
N LEU A 693 1.66 -1.12 10.25
CA LEU A 693 2.27 0.17 10.60
C LEU A 693 1.24 1.19 11.11
N THR A 694 0.07 0.73 11.52
CA THR A 694 -1.06 1.57 11.94
C THR A 694 -0.89 2.23 13.30
N ILE A 695 0.13 1.85 14.04
CA ILE A 695 0.47 2.39 15.36
C ILE A 695 1.97 2.69 15.41
N PRO A 696 2.37 3.81 16.05
CA PRO A 696 3.79 4.16 16.16
C PRO A 696 4.54 3.12 17.00
N THR A 697 5.64 2.62 16.46
CA THR A 697 6.57 1.68 17.08
C THR A 697 7.98 1.94 16.57
N TRP A 698 9.01 1.64 17.36
CA TRP A 698 10.39 1.83 16.92
C TRP A 698 10.75 0.95 15.73
N GLY A 699 10.19 -0.27 15.64
CA GLY A 699 10.36 -1.16 14.51
C GLY A 699 9.69 -0.61 13.24
N GLY A 700 8.48 -0.05 13.38
CA GLY A 700 7.74 0.57 12.28
C GLY A 700 8.46 1.78 11.69
N MET A 701 9.16 2.58 12.51
CA MET A 701 9.99 3.70 12.04
C MET A 701 11.15 3.25 11.13
N LEU A 702 11.60 2.01 11.25
CA LEU A 702 12.70 1.46 10.45
C LEU A 702 12.23 0.87 9.11
N GLN A 703 10.94 0.56 8.94
CA GLN A 703 10.41 -0.05 7.73
C GLN A 703 10.60 0.82 6.47
N PRO A 704 10.34 2.14 6.46
CA PRO A 704 10.55 2.96 5.29
C PRO A 704 12.02 3.03 4.86
N ILE A 705 12.96 2.77 5.77
CA ILE A 705 14.41 2.69 5.49
C ILE A 705 14.71 1.50 4.56
N PHE A 706 14.02 0.38 4.74
CA PHE A 706 14.19 -0.80 3.92
C PHE A 706 13.83 -0.52 2.44
N ASN A 707 12.79 0.27 2.22
CA ASN A 707 12.35 0.66 0.88
C ASN A 707 13.20 1.79 0.25
N ASN A 708 13.81 2.64 1.08
CA ASN A 708 14.54 3.85 0.65
C ASN A 708 15.98 3.88 1.19
N PHE A 709 16.71 2.79 1.06
CA PHE A 709 18.03 2.61 1.65
C PHE A 709 19.04 3.71 1.25
N PHE A 710 19.07 4.11 -0.01
CA PHE A 710 19.98 5.16 -0.48
C PHE A 710 19.68 6.53 0.13
N LEU A 711 18.41 6.84 0.29
CA LEU A 711 17.96 8.09 0.92
C LEU A 711 18.26 8.06 2.43
N ALA A 712 18.02 6.93 3.08
CA ALA A 712 18.30 6.73 4.48
C ALA A 712 19.80 6.85 4.81
N ALA A 713 20.68 6.42 3.90
CA ALA A 713 22.14 6.58 4.06
C ALA A 713 22.59 8.06 4.10
N GLN A 714 21.83 8.96 3.49
CA GLN A 714 22.08 10.40 3.51
C GLN A 714 21.42 11.10 4.70
N ALA A 715 20.54 10.42 5.43
CA ALA A 715 19.74 10.97 6.53
C ALA A 715 19.99 10.21 7.85
N PRO A 716 21.14 10.35 8.49
CA PRO A 716 21.46 9.62 9.72
C PRO A 716 20.49 9.90 10.87
N TRP A 717 19.89 11.10 10.91
CA TRP A 717 18.85 11.45 11.88
C TRP A 717 17.58 10.60 11.78
N TRP A 718 17.32 9.99 10.64
CA TRP A 718 16.21 9.09 10.44
C TRP A 718 16.49 7.68 10.99
N VAL A 719 17.72 7.18 10.77
CA VAL A 719 18.10 5.79 11.10
C VAL A 719 18.53 5.64 12.56
N LEU A 720 19.36 6.58 13.05
CA LEU A 720 20.03 6.42 14.35
C LEU A 720 19.08 6.48 15.55
N PRO A 721 18.13 7.43 15.69
CA PRO A 721 17.32 7.53 16.89
C PRO A 721 16.48 6.28 17.18
N PRO A 722 15.67 5.73 16.25
CA PRO A 722 14.90 4.51 16.53
C PRO A 722 15.81 3.30 16.80
N SER A 723 16.93 3.18 16.08
CA SER A 723 17.89 2.08 16.28
C SER A 723 18.55 2.13 17.66
N ILE A 724 18.96 3.32 18.12
CA ILE A 724 19.58 3.51 19.44
C ILE A 724 18.57 3.21 20.55
N ILE A 725 17.34 3.74 20.46
CA ILE A 725 16.31 3.53 21.49
C ILE A 725 15.89 2.06 21.54
N LEU A 726 15.67 1.42 20.41
CA LEU A 726 15.35 -0.01 20.34
C LEU A 726 16.47 -0.85 20.98
N THR A 727 17.72 -0.57 20.62
CA THR A 727 18.88 -1.26 21.20
C THR A 727 18.98 -1.02 22.71
N ALA A 728 18.82 0.23 23.16
CA ALA A 728 18.86 0.58 24.57
C ALA A 728 17.73 -0.11 25.37
N PHE A 729 16.54 -0.24 24.79
CA PHE A 729 15.43 -0.97 25.38
C PHE A 729 15.76 -2.45 25.58
N ILE A 730 16.24 -3.12 24.56
CA ILE A 730 16.64 -4.53 24.62
C ILE A 730 17.76 -4.70 25.67
N MET A 731 18.77 -3.82 25.62
CA MET A 731 19.89 -3.82 26.59
C MET A 731 19.43 -3.62 28.04
N ALA A 732 18.41 -2.77 28.28
CA ALA A 732 17.85 -2.56 29.59
C ALA A 732 17.37 -3.88 30.21
N PHE A 733 16.66 -4.70 29.47
CA PHE A 733 16.16 -6.00 29.94
C PHE A 733 17.25 -7.07 30.04
N ILE A 734 18.25 -7.04 29.16
CA ILE A 734 19.45 -7.88 29.30
C ILE A 734 20.19 -7.52 30.58
N PHE A 735 20.36 -6.25 30.92
CA PHE A 735 21.03 -5.82 32.14
C PHE A 735 20.23 -6.16 33.38
N ILE A 736 18.90 -6.04 33.34
CA ILE A 736 18.03 -6.53 34.44
C ILE A 736 18.25 -8.02 34.66
N SER A 737 18.21 -8.79 33.59
CA SER A 737 18.41 -10.23 33.60
C SER A 737 19.79 -10.58 34.21
N ARG A 738 20.87 -9.93 33.74
CA ARG A 738 22.22 -10.10 34.30
C ARG A 738 22.34 -9.71 35.79
N GLY A 739 21.71 -8.60 36.17
CA GLY A 739 21.65 -8.21 37.60
C GLY A 739 20.89 -9.21 38.45
N LEU A 740 19.86 -9.86 37.89
CA LEU A 740 19.12 -10.93 38.59
C LEU A 740 19.90 -12.24 38.69
N ASP A 741 20.83 -12.52 37.79
CA ASP A 741 21.72 -13.71 37.87
C ASP A 741 22.45 -13.76 39.21
N GLU A 742 22.92 -12.62 39.73
CA GLU A 742 23.59 -12.55 41.02
C GLU A 742 22.63 -12.84 42.22
N VAL A 743 21.32 -12.59 42.01
CA VAL A 743 20.29 -12.92 43.01
C VAL A 743 19.93 -14.40 42.95
N VAL A 744 19.84 -14.96 41.73
CA VAL A 744 19.44 -16.35 41.46
C VAL A 744 20.58 -17.33 41.78
N ASN A 745 21.82 -16.98 41.42
CA ASN A 745 22.97 -17.85 41.53
C ASN A 745 24.01 -17.32 42.53
N PRO A 746 23.94 -17.74 43.84
CA PRO A 746 24.84 -17.23 44.87
C PRO A 746 26.34 -17.55 44.63
N ARG A 747 26.67 -18.49 43.76
CA ARG A 747 28.06 -18.89 43.47
C ARG A 747 28.84 -17.82 42.71
N ILE A 748 28.13 -17.00 41.90
CA ILE A 748 28.74 -15.91 41.12
C ILE A 748 29.20 -14.75 42.03
N ARG A 749 28.68 -14.64 43.25
CA ARG A 749 29.02 -13.57 44.20
C ARG A 749 30.44 -13.69 44.80
N ARG A 750 31.12 -14.79 44.63
CA ARG A 750 32.44 -15.05 45.24
C ARG A 750 33.63 -14.78 44.32
N GLN A 751 33.35 -14.32 43.10
CA GLN A 751 34.31 -13.76 42.18
C GLN A 751 34.13 -12.23 42.11
#